data_497565d28b8b63aa5d524729d6b269ca
#
_entry.id   497565d28b8b63aa5d524729d6b269ca
#
_cell.length_a   1.000
_cell.length_b   1.000
_cell.length_c   1.000
_cell.angle_alpha   90.00
_cell.angle_beta   90.00
_cell.angle_gamma   90.00
#
_symmetry.space_group_name_H-M   'P 1'
#
loop_
_entity.id
_entity.type
_entity.pdbx_description
1 polymer ?
#
loop_
_entity_poly.entity_id
_entity_poly.type
_entity_poly.pdbx_seq_one_letter_code
_entity_poly.pdbx_strand_id
1 'polypeptide(L)'
;MFPPEHADRSHILALIRLGDYSQDAYLATDTHGAIVYMNRSAERLFGYRKGAAIGLPVEDLLPDVGEINLRLRQPGMRNTLPWRGQGLDRQRQPLMLTGAATHIPSPTGHSHLYVMRPRRAGLSDADRQAELASLVYRSTSEGMLVLDPKGFILDVNPAFVKLRGRPESEVIGRHVRCLNSPCHDREFYRAMWRAVMETGSWQGEHWGQHANGELYPEWLSINTSYGADDEVHRRVMIFSNIAEIKQAEAIIWKQANFDRLTDLPNRQMFHDRLEQSIRKSRRTGSRTGLLFLDLDRFKEINDTLGHAMGDELLKEAARRLSGCVRQSDTVARLGGDEFTVLLDDIREPRDVERLTRNILRRLAEPFRLGVETVFISTSIGITFYPDDAADAESLLNNADQAMYAAKAEGRNRSCYFTLSMQEQAQTRMRLVNDLHLALGQNQFSLDFQPIVDLASGRITKAETLLRWHHPVRGLVSPNEFIPLAEETGIIRSIGDWVFCEATRQVAEWRRVYGLDMQVSVNISPAQLRHEGLDHVFWRNHLDTLGLSARQVIIEITEGLLIDSGDERIQRQLDAFRDAGMQVALDDFGTGYSSLSYLRKFNIDFLKIDQSFVANLTPDGPDLALCEAVILLAHKLGLRVVAEGIESREQYELLAAAGCDYGQGYLFARPLAPIDFEPLLANGTDLRPGVHSAF
;
A
#
# COMPACT_ATOMS: atom_id res chain seq x y z
N MET A 1 1.12 14.16 8.80
CA MET A 1 1.42 15.36 9.62
C MET A 1 0.48 15.33 10.80
N PHE A 2 0.86 14.66 11.91
CA PHE A 2 0.12 14.68 13.18
C PHE A 2 0.70 15.79 14.05
N PRO A 3 -0.11 16.53 14.79
CA PRO A 3 0.37 17.63 15.63
C PRO A 3 1.18 17.10 16.83
N PRO A 4 2.15 17.86 17.35
CA PRO A 4 3.11 17.44 18.38
C PRO A 4 2.55 17.36 19.82
N GLU A 5 1.25 17.17 20.01
CA GLU A 5 0.58 17.18 21.32
C GLU A 5 0.75 15.89 22.15
N HIS A 6 1.38 14.84 21.62
CA HIS A 6 1.43 13.54 22.31
C HIS A 6 2.68 13.28 23.15
N ALA A 7 3.76 14.06 23.03
CA ALA A 7 4.98 13.87 23.81
C ALA A 7 4.85 14.34 25.28
N ASP A 8 4.03 15.34 25.56
CA ASP A 8 3.77 15.85 26.90
C ASP A 8 2.96 14.90 27.80
N ARG A 9 2.09 14.08 27.20
CA ARG A 9 1.23 13.15 27.93
C ARG A 9 1.99 11.96 28.54
N SER A 10 3.09 11.53 27.96
CA SER A 10 3.80 10.32 28.39
C SER A 10 4.53 10.47 29.72
N HIS A 11 5.13 11.63 29.99
CA HIS A 11 5.83 11.90 31.26
C HIS A 11 4.84 12.14 32.41
N ILE A 12 3.73 12.79 32.13
CA ILE A 12 2.63 13.01 33.09
C ILE A 12 1.93 11.68 33.40
N LEU A 13 1.76 10.78 32.41
CA LEU A 13 1.14 9.46 32.60
C LEU A 13 1.94 8.52 33.49
N ALA A 14 3.26 8.59 33.54
CA ALA A 14 4.09 7.81 34.46
C ALA A 14 3.90 8.28 35.93
N LEU A 15 3.77 9.59 36.15
CA LEU A 15 3.45 10.19 37.46
C LEU A 15 2.00 9.93 37.89
N ILE A 16 1.07 9.79 36.96
CA ILE A 16 -0.35 9.50 37.18
C ILE A 16 -0.58 8.16 37.87
N ARG A 17 0.12 7.08 37.45
CA ARG A 17 -0.07 5.74 38.01
C ARG A 17 0.33 5.59 39.50
N LEU A 18 1.20 6.46 39.99
CA LEU A 18 1.64 6.48 41.37
C LEU A 18 0.73 7.36 42.25
N GLY A 19 0.12 8.40 41.69
CA GLY A 19 -0.72 9.35 42.44
C GLY A 19 -2.06 8.79 42.90
N ASP A 20 -2.66 7.86 42.20
CA ASP A 20 -4.01 7.35 42.51
C ASP A 20 -4.10 6.51 43.81
N TYR A 21 -2.98 5.98 44.29
CA TYR A 21 -2.90 5.24 45.55
C TYR A 21 -2.38 6.08 46.73
N SER A 22 -2.00 7.35 46.47
CA SER A 22 -1.48 8.24 47.50
C SER A 22 -2.60 8.89 48.32
N GLN A 23 -2.34 9.06 49.61
CA GLN A 23 -3.19 9.85 50.50
C GLN A 23 -3.03 11.38 50.26
N ASP A 24 -1.94 11.76 49.60
CA ASP A 24 -1.68 13.16 49.26
C ASP A 24 -2.46 13.60 48.01
N ALA A 25 -2.79 14.87 47.94
CA ALA A 25 -3.46 15.49 46.81
C ALA A 25 -2.42 15.88 45.76
N TYR A 26 -2.51 15.28 44.57
CA TYR A 26 -1.66 15.55 43.44
C TYR A 26 -2.45 16.28 42.34
N LEU A 27 -1.88 17.36 41.82
CA LEU A 27 -2.43 18.13 40.74
C LEU A 27 -1.30 18.49 39.75
N ALA A 28 -1.51 18.29 38.45
CA ALA A 28 -0.55 18.68 37.42
C ALA A 28 -1.20 19.64 36.41
N THR A 29 -0.40 20.61 35.92
CA THR A 29 -0.82 21.58 34.90
C THR A 29 -0.03 21.42 33.61
N ASP A 30 -0.64 21.89 32.53
CA ASP A 30 0.07 22.08 31.25
C ASP A 30 0.93 23.36 31.28
N THR A 31 1.49 23.69 30.12
CA THR A 31 2.33 24.88 29.90
C THR A 31 1.56 26.21 30.03
N HIS A 32 0.23 26.18 29.97
CA HIS A 32 -0.65 27.34 30.06
C HIS A 32 -1.28 27.51 31.46
N GLY A 33 -0.96 26.59 32.40
CA GLY A 33 -1.52 26.59 33.75
C GLY A 33 -2.87 25.88 33.86
N ALA A 34 -3.37 25.25 32.80
CA ALA A 34 -4.60 24.48 32.85
C ALA A 34 -4.35 23.12 33.52
N ILE A 35 -5.26 22.67 34.38
CA ILE A 35 -5.18 21.39 35.09
C ILE A 35 -5.31 20.24 34.08
N VAL A 36 -4.31 19.39 33.98
CA VAL A 36 -4.30 18.21 33.10
C VAL A 36 -4.44 16.88 33.87
N TYR A 37 -4.17 16.92 35.16
CA TYR A 37 -4.33 15.77 36.05
C TYR A 37 -4.68 16.16 37.47
N MET A 38 -5.52 15.35 38.11
CA MET A 38 -5.87 15.42 39.53
C MET A 38 -6.10 13.99 40.03
N ASN A 39 -5.41 13.60 41.14
CA ASN A 39 -5.63 12.27 41.71
C ASN A 39 -6.90 12.26 42.60
N ARG A 40 -7.34 11.05 42.99
CA ARG A 40 -8.54 10.84 43.80
C ARG A 40 -8.51 11.59 45.16
N SER A 41 -7.33 11.78 45.75
CA SER A 41 -7.15 12.53 46.97
C SER A 41 -7.34 14.05 46.78
N ALA A 42 -6.85 14.60 45.66
CA ALA A 42 -7.08 15.97 45.27
C ALA A 42 -8.56 16.24 44.90
N GLU A 43 -9.19 15.32 44.15
CA GLU A 43 -10.63 15.42 43.84
C GLU A 43 -11.49 15.51 45.12
N ARG A 44 -11.16 14.67 46.13
CA ARG A 44 -11.83 14.71 47.44
C ARG A 44 -11.53 15.99 48.24
N LEU A 45 -10.28 16.44 48.21
CA LEU A 45 -9.81 17.60 48.94
C LEU A 45 -10.52 18.87 48.42
N PHE A 46 -10.61 19.03 47.10
CA PHE A 46 -11.23 20.19 46.46
C PHE A 46 -12.73 20.03 46.14
N GLY A 47 -13.33 18.88 46.42
CA GLY A 47 -14.75 18.61 46.22
C GLY A 47 -15.21 18.45 44.78
N TYR A 48 -14.31 18.09 43.85
CA TYR A 48 -14.64 17.84 42.45
C TYR A 48 -14.98 16.38 42.19
N ARG A 49 -15.91 16.13 41.25
CA ARG A 49 -16.13 14.81 40.73
C ARG A 49 -14.97 14.43 39.79
N LYS A 50 -14.74 13.14 39.62
CA LYS A 50 -13.65 12.60 38.76
C LYS A 50 -13.59 13.32 37.41
N GLY A 51 -12.44 13.92 37.11
CA GLY A 51 -12.19 14.63 35.86
C GLY A 51 -12.87 15.99 35.68
N ALA A 52 -13.70 16.42 36.61
CA ALA A 52 -14.48 17.68 36.44
C ALA A 52 -13.66 18.97 36.57
N ALA A 53 -12.44 18.90 37.09
CA ALA A 53 -11.51 20.01 37.20
C ALA A 53 -10.49 20.06 36.04
N ILE A 54 -10.48 19.09 35.15
CA ILE A 54 -9.56 19.07 34.01
C ILE A 54 -9.91 20.21 33.03
N GLY A 55 -8.89 20.96 32.63
CA GLY A 55 -9.03 22.13 31.78
C GLY A 55 -9.30 23.47 32.52
N LEU A 56 -9.57 23.44 33.84
CA LEU A 56 -9.69 24.66 34.64
C LEU A 56 -8.29 25.26 34.87
N PRO A 57 -8.17 26.60 34.97
CA PRO A 57 -6.95 27.26 35.42
C PRO A 57 -6.63 26.81 36.87
N VAL A 58 -5.35 26.53 37.14
CA VAL A 58 -4.91 26.12 38.50
C VAL A 58 -5.15 27.20 39.55
N GLU A 59 -5.14 28.46 39.16
CA GLU A 59 -5.42 29.62 39.97
C GLU A 59 -6.84 29.60 40.54
N ASP A 60 -7.77 28.95 39.89
CA ASP A 60 -9.14 28.79 40.38
C ASP A 60 -9.22 27.92 41.66
N LEU A 61 -8.27 26.97 41.81
CA LEU A 61 -8.16 26.08 42.95
C LEU A 61 -7.07 26.55 43.93
N LEU A 62 -6.03 27.17 43.42
CA LEU A 62 -4.85 27.62 44.18
C LEU A 62 -4.53 29.10 43.82
N PRO A 63 -5.23 30.06 44.38
CA PRO A 63 -5.08 31.46 44.02
C PRO A 63 -3.68 32.05 44.17
N ASP A 64 -2.91 31.52 45.16
CA ASP A 64 -1.56 31.99 45.49
C ASP A 64 -0.44 31.33 44.66
N VAL A 65 -0.80 30.50 43.67
CA VAL A 65 0.19 29.66 42.95
C VAL A 65 1.00 30.45 41.91
N GLY A 66 0.50 31.59 41.45
CA GLY A 66 1.14 32.42 40.41
C GLY A 66 2.56 32.89 40.81
N GLU A 67 2.77 33.30 42.08
CA GLU A 67 4.07 33.73 42.58
C GLU A 67 5.08 32.60 42.62
N ILE A 68 4.65 31.39 42.97
CA ILE A 68 5.49 30.19 43.01
C ILE A 68 5.88 29.70 41.61
N ASN A 69 4.94 29.73 40.67
CA ASN A 69 5.20 29.40 39.27
C ASN A 69 6.20 30.37 38.63
N LEU A 70 6.14 31.65 38.98
CA LEU A 70 7.11 32.65 38.59
C LEU A 70 8.52 32.38 39.15
N ARG A 71 8.62 31.97 40.41
CA ARG A 71 9.88 31.61 41.05
C ARG A 71 10.49 30.33 40.46
N LEU A 72 9.66 29.34 40.17
CA LEU A 72 10.10 28.06 39.56
C LEU A 72 10.63 28.25 38.13
N ARG A 73 10.28 29.33 37.43
CA ARG A 73 10.75 29.66 36.07
C ARG A 73 12.07 30.43 36.02
N GLN A 74 12.59 30.89 37.17
CA GLN A 74 13.85 31.68 37.17
C GLN A 74 15.07 30.77 36.96
N PRO A 75 16.01 31.14 36.07
CA PRO A 75 17.25 30.39 35.88
C PRO A 75 18.05 30.30 37.18
N GLY A 76 18.47 29.07 37.56
CA GLY A 76 19.26 28.81 38.74
C GLY A 76 18.47 28.52 40.04
N MET A 77 17.16 28.52 39.99
CA MET A 77 16.31 28.15 41.13
C MET A 77 16.06 26.61 41.17
N ARG A 78 15.71 26.12 42.39
CA ARG A 78 15.37 24.70 42.62
C ARG A 78 14.13 24.30 41.81
N ASN A 79 14.16 23.12 41.22
CA ASN A 79 13.01 22.57 40.47
C ASN A 79 11.80 22.27 41.37
N THR A 80 11.96 22.25 42.66
CA THR A 80 10.89 21.99 43.66
C THR A 80 10.97 23.05 44.78
N LEU A 81 9.86 23.75 45.01
CA LEU A 81 9.71 24.71 46.07
C LEU A 81 8.64 24.27 47.05
N PRO A 82 8.89 24.38 48.39
CA PRO A 82 7.85 24.16 49.35
C PRO A 82 6.80 25.30 49.22
N TRP A 83 5.56 24.92 49.34
CA TRP A 83 4.43 25.85 49.23
C TRP A 83 3.52 25.77 50.44
N ARG A 84 3.07 26.91 50.88
CA ARG A 84 2.02 27.09 51.86
C ARG A 84 1.09 28.17 51.31
N GLY A 85 -0.19 27.87 51.27
CA GLY A 85 -1.13 28.81 50.72
C GLY A 85 -2.56 28.38 50.95
N GLN A 86 -3.45 29.18 50.39
CA GLN A 86 -4.87 28.94 50.46
C GLN A 86 -5.31 28.26 49.16
N GLY A 87 -6.01 27.13 49.28
CA GLY A 87 -6.77 26.54 48.19
C GLY A 87 -8.24 26.89 48.32
N LEU A 88 -8.98 26.79 47.24
CA LEU A 88 -10.43 26.96 47.21
C LEU A 88 -11.09 25.69 46.74
N ASP A 89 -12.05 25.18 47.54
CA ASP A 89 -12.85 24.03 47.07
C ASP A 89 -13.88 24.45 46.00
N ARG A 90 -14.64 23.52 45.49
CA ARG A 90 -15.68 23.75 44.46
C ARG A 90 -16.76 24.75 44.93
N GLN A 91 -16.97 24.87 46.25
CA GLN A 91 -17.91 25.82 46.84
C GLN A 91 -17.25 27.15 47.21
N ARG A 92 -15.97 27.33 46.78
CA ARG A 92 -15.10 28.49 47.09
C ARG A 92 -14.81 28.66 48.58
N GLN A 93 -14.90 27.57 49.36
CA GLN A 93 -14.48 27.57 50.76
C GLN A 93 -12.96 27.51 50.88
N PRO A 94 -12.33 28.28 51.75
CA PRO A 94 -10.89 28.32 51.89
C PRO A 94 -10.35 27.05 52.57
N LEU A 95 -9.33 26.44 51.96
CA LEU A 95 -8.60 25.31 52.48
C LEU A 95 -7.17 25.74 52.75
N MET A 96 -6.73 25.63 54.04
CA MET A 96 -5.32 25.88 54.34
C MET A 96 -4.50 24.67 53.93
N LEU A 97 -3.60 24.84 52.99
CA LEU A 97 -2.80 23.78 52.38
C LEU A 97 -1.30 23.99 52.63
N THR A 98 -0.60 22.88 52.74
CA THR A 98 0.87 22.85 52.71
C THR A 98 1.31 21.78 51.74
N GLY A 99 2.39 22.01 51.01
CA GLY A 99 2.88 21.04 50.04
C GLY A 99 4.13 21.54 49.33
N ALA A 100 4.36 20.99 48.14
CA ALA A 100 5.46 21.38 47.28
C ALA A 100 4.95 21.56 45.83
N ALA A 101 5.51 22.53 45.13
CA ALA A 101 5.35 22.72 43.71
C ALA A 101 6.64 22.38 43.01
N THR A 102 6.57 21.51 42.01
CA THR A 102 7.71 21.03 41.23
C THR A 102 7.57 21.46 39.81
N HIS A 103 8.62 22.01 39.24
CA HIS A 103 8.72 22.31 37.82
C HIS A 103 9.15 21.08 37.03
N ILE A 104 8.39 20.74 35.99
CA ILE A 104 8.68 19.65 35.07
C ILE A 104 9.02 20.27 33.71
N PRO A 105 10.28 20.22 33.25
CA PRO A 105 10.65 20.70 31.94
C PRO A 105 10.03 19.81 30.85
N SER A 106 9.42 20.45 29.84
CA SER A 106 8.84 19.80 28.67
C SER A 106 9.40 20.42 27.39
N PRO A 107 9.52 19.68 26.29
CA PRO A 107 9.98 20.21 25.01
C PRO A 107 9.11 21.37 24.47
N THR A 108 7.87 21.47 24.93
CA THR A 108 6.90 22.49 24.47
C THR A 108 6.70 23.63 25.47
N GLY A 109 7.39 23.60 26.63
CA GLY A 109 7.29 24.65 27.65
C GLY A 109 7.45 24.15 29.07
N HIS A 110 6.76 24.79 30.04
CA HIS A 110 6.93 24.56 31.47
C HIS A 110 5.64 24.04 32.10
N SER A 111 5.63 22.79 32.59
CA SER A 111 4.53 22.18 33.34
C SER A 111 4.84 22.14 34.84
N HIS A 112 3.82 22.10 35.72
CA HIS A 112 4.03 22.05 37.14
C HIS A 112 3.25 20.92 37.80
N LEU A 113 3.85 20.33 38.83
CA LEU A 113 3.23 19.33 39.69
C LEU A 113 3.12 19.89 41.12
N TYR A 114 1.93 19.84 41.68
CA TYR A 114 1.64 20.26 43.03
C TYR A 114 1.27 19.03 43.85
N VAL A 115 1.97 18.86 45.00
CA VAL A 115 1.69 17.81 46.00
C VAL A 115 1.24 18.55 47.25
N MET A 116 0.04 18.24 47.76
CA MET A 116 -0.61 19.05 48.81
C MET A 116 -1.26 18.18 49.86
N ARG A 117 -1.31 18.73 51.09
CA ARG A 117 -2.07 18.18 52.22
C ARG A 117 -2.83 19.31 52.95
N PRO A 118 -3.97 19.00 53.59
CA PRO A 118 -4.60 19.93 54.52
C PRO A 118 -3.71 20.11 55.74
N ARG A 119 -3.60 21.35 56.23
CA ARG A 119 -2.82 21.68 57.41
C ARG A 119 -3.51 21.15 58.67
N ARG A 120 -2.93 20.15 59.35
CA ARG A 120 -3.37 19.73 60.69
C ARG A 120 -2.69 20.60 61.77
N ALA A 121 -3.44 21.07 62.73
CA ALA A 121 -2.90 21.77 63.88
C ALA A 121 -2.18 20.78 64.81
N GLY A 122 -0.85 20.90 64.97
CA GLY A 122 -0.12 20.09 65.95
C GLY A 122 1.36 19.77 65.71
N LEU A 123 1.90 19.90 64.49
CA LEU A 123 3.34 19.68 64.24
C LEU A 123 4.02 21.01 63.86
N SER A 124 5.30 21.17 64.23
CA SER A 124 6.08 22.34 63.81
C SER A 124 6.27 22.33 62.30
N ASP A 125 6.43 23.47 61.69
CA ASP A 125 6.62 23.58 60.23
C ASP A 125 7.89 22.86 59.76
N ALA A 126 8.91 22.82 60.60
CA ALA A 126 10.16 22.12 60.32
C ALA A 126 9.97 20.58 60.28
N ASP A 127 9.16 20.03 61.21
CA ASP A 127 8.88 18.58 61.28
C ASP A 127 8.07 18.10 60.04
N ARG A 128 7.15 18.94 59.58
CA ARG A 128 6.37 18.64 58.33
C ARG A 128 7.20 18.70 57.07
N GLN A 129 8.12 19.65 56.97
CA GLN A 129 9.07 19.72 55.86
C GLN A 129 9.98 18.49 55.82
N ALA A 130 10.46 18.08 56.98
CA ALA A 130 11.30 16.86 57.12
C ALA A 130 10.51 15.59 56.74
N GLU A 131 9.22 15.50 57.15
CA GLU A 131 8.34 14.38 56.83
C GLU A 131 8.02 14.33 55.33
N LEU A 132 7.72 15.46 54.66
CA LEU A 132 7.50 15.54 53.22
C LEU A 132 8.76 15.23 52.41
N ALA A 133 9.91 15.76 52.81
CA ALA A 133 11.18 15.49 52.19
C ALA A 133 11.53 13.96 52.31
N SER A 134 11.31 13.38 53.47
CA SER A 134 11.52 11.94 53.71
C SER A 134 10.56 11.10 52.86
N LEU A 135 9.31 11.51 52.73
CA LEU A 135 8.33 10.82 51.89
C LEU A 135 8.73 10.82 50.43
N VAL A 136 9.10 11.99 49.88
CA VAL A 136 9.54 12.11 48.46
C VAL A 136 10.78 11.25 48.25
N TYR A 137 11.76 11.35 49.13
CA TYR A 137 13.00 10.58 49.04
C TYR A 137 12.78 9.06 49.07
N ARG A 138 11.84 8.57 49.90
CA ARG A 138 11.54 7.15 50.03
C ARG A 138 10.57 6.59 49.00
N SER A 139 9.67 7.42 48.50
CA SER A 139 8.58 6.97 47.60
C SER A 139 8.86 7.17 46.11
N THR A 140 9.91 7.89 45.74
CA THR A 140 10.32 8.04 44.34
C THR A 140 10.77 6.71 43.74
N SER A 141 10.49 6.49 42.47
CA SER A 141 11.02 5.35 41.69
C SER A 141 12.46 5.58 41.21
N GLU A 142 12.96 6.79 41.33
CA GLU A 142 14.32 7.13 40.95
C GLU A 142 15.32 6.82 42.05
N GLY A 143 16.42 6.20 41.67
CA GLY A 143 17.52 5.97 42.60
C GLY A 143 18.16 7.30 42.99
N MET A 144 18.23 7.58 44.30
CA MET A 144 18.87 8.80 44.85
C MET A 144 20.00 8.44 45.79
N LEU A 145 21.09 9.18 45.70
CA LEU A 145 22.14 9.13 46.70
C LEU A 145 22.64 10.54 47.06
N VAL A 146 23.13 10.68 48.26
CA VAL A 146 23.69 11.92 48.80
C VAL A 146 25.17 11.72 49.08
N LEU A 147 26.01 12.64 48.61
CA LEU A 147 27.46 12.64 48.81
C LEU A 147 27.88 13.78 49.73
N ASP A 148 28.96 13.52 50.45
CA ASP A 148 29.72 14.59 51.10
C ASP A 148 30.53 15.44 50.07
N PRO A 149 31.13 16.56 50.47
CA PRO A 149 31.95 17.38 49.56
C PRO A 149 33.15 16.66 48.92
N LYS A 150 33.63 15.55 49.56
CA LYS A 150 34.77 14.74 49.12
C LYS A 150 34.34 13.61 48.17
N GLY A 151 33.03 13.40 48.00
CA GLY A 151 32.48 12.35 47.12
C GLY A 151 32.22 11.00 47.81
N PHE A 152 32.18 10.95 49.14
CA PHE A 152 31.77 9.75 49.87
C PHE A 152 30.25 9.71 50.02
N ILE A 153 29.67 8.51 49.87
CA ILE A 153 28.21 8.29 49.91
C ILE A 153 27.75 8.35 51.38
N LEU A 154 26.86 9.28 51.67
CA LEU A 154 26.29 9.49 53.00
C LEU A 154 24.98 8.78 53.19
N ASP A 155 24.15 8.72 52.15
CA ASP A 155 22.84 8.14 52.20
C ASP A 155 22.37 7.70 50.81
N VAL A 156 21.48 6.69 50.76
CA VAL A 156 20.84 6.19 49.53
C VAL A 156 19.38 5.88 49.82
N ASN A 157 18.50 6.13 48.82
CA ASN A 157 17.09 5.83 48.96
C ASN A 157 16.77 4.34 48.61
N PRO A 158 15.57 3.83 48.97
CA PRO A 158 15.17 2.46 48.65
C PRO A 158 15.17 2.14 47.14
N ALA A 159 14.84 3.13 46.29
CA ALA A 159 14.87 2.95 44.84
C ALA A 159 16.29 2.75 44.32
N PHE A 160 17.31 3.41 44.88
CA PHE A 160 18.71 3.16 44.52
C PHE A 160 19.12 1.71 44.83
N VAL A 161 18.74 1.20 46.02
CA VAL A 161 19.02 -0.19 46.43
C VAL A 161 18.39 -1.17 45.42
N LYS A 162 17.15 -0.94 45.05
CA LYS A 162 16.44 -1.75 44.05
C LYS A 162 17.09 -1.67 42.67
N LEU A 163 17.45 -0.47 42.21
CA LEU A 163 18.01 -0.22 40.89
C LEU A 163 19.42 -0.80 40.73
N ARG A 164 20.25 -0.69 41.79
CA ARG A 164 21.65 -1.16 41.79
C ARG A 164 21.80 -2.59 42.30
N GLY A 165 20.80 -3.13 42.99
CA GLY A 165 20.88 -4.44 43.63
C GLY A 165 21.95 -4.52 44.77
N ARG A 166 22.35 -3.36 45.30
CA ARG A 166 23.36 -3.23 46.36
C ARG A 166 22.71 -2.72 47.65
N PRO A 167 22.84 -3.40 48.78
CA PRO A 167 22.29 -2.91 50.01
C PRO A 167 23.04 -1.66 50.50
N GLU A 168 22.35 -0.83 51.29
CA GLU A 168 22.90 0.43 51.83
C GLU A 168 24.24 0.21 52.53
N SER A 169 24.37 -0.90 53.30
CA SER A 169 25.57 -1.26 54.05
C SER A 169 26.84 -1.47 53.17
N GLU A 170 26.66 -1.78 51.91
CA GLU A 170 27.77 -1.98 50.97
C GLU A 170 28.26 -0.70 50.34
N VAL A 171 27.46 0.36 50.30
CA VAL A 171 27.74 1.56 49.55
C VAL A 171 27.96 2.81 50.43
N ILE A 172 27.26 2.91 51.55
CA ILE A 172 27.42 4.00 52.52
C ILE A 172 28.87 4.04 53.03
N GLY A 173 29.45 5.23 53.08
CA GLY A 173 30.85 5.46 53.48
C GLY A 173 31.88 5.15 52.41
N ARG A 174 31.50 4.59 51.26
CA ARG A 174 32.41 4.42 50.11
C ARG A 174 32.41 5.64 49.23
N HIS A 175 33.51 5.83 48.52
CA HIS A 175 33.59 6.89 47.50
C HIS A 175 32.76 6.49 46.28
N VAL A 176 32.01 7.45 45.70
CA VAL A 176 31.08 7.24 44.57
C VAL A 176 31.71 6.57 43.34
N ARG A 177 33.02 6.63 43.18
CA ARG A 177 33.77 5.89 42.14
C ARG A 177 33.54 4.37 42.16
N CYS A 178 33.06 3.80 43.27
CA CYS A 178 32.70 2.37 43.34
C CYS A 178 31.47 2.04 42.49
N LEU A 179 30.75 3.05 42.02
CA LEU A 179 29.57 2.93 41.12
C LEU A 179 29.92 3.18 39.65
N ASN A 180 31.18 3.45 39.32
CA ASN A 180 31.60 3.67 37.96
C ASN A 180 31.33 2.44 37.10
N SER A 181 30.73 2.65 35.94
CA SER A 181 30.44 1.60 34.95
C SER A 181 31.70 1.33 34.09
N PRO A 182 31.94 0.08 33.69
CA PRO A 182 33.00 -0.25 32.75
C PRO A 182 32.76 0.25 31.34
N CYS A 183 31.55 0.69 31.03
CA CYS A 183 31.17 1.24 29.71
C CYS A 183 31.72 2.64 29.43
N HIS A 184 32.17 3.36 30.47
CA HIS A 184 32.72 4.69 30.34
C HIS A 184 34.19 4.71 30.73
N ASP A 185 35.01 5.45 29.97
CA ASP A 185 36.42 5.61 30.22
C ASP A 185 36.71 6.67 31.31
N ARG A 186 37.97 6.80 31.63
CA ARG A 186 38.42 7.77 32.64
C ARG A 186 38.22 9.22 32.19
N GLU A 187 38.21 9.47 30.90
CA GLU A 187 38.04 10.81 30.33
C GLU A 187 36.60 11.29 30.50
N PHE A 188 35.60 10.42 30.27
CA PHE A 188 34.19 10.68 30.54
C PHE A 188 33.95 11.12 31.98
N TYR A 189 34.46 10.33 32.97
CA TYR A 189 34.27 10.66 34.39
C TYR A 189 35.03 11.96 34.79
N ARG A 190 36.17 12.26 34.19
CA ARG A 190 36.87 13.53 34.42
C ARG A 190 36.07 14.72 33.88
N ALA A 191 35.54 14.60 32.69
CA ALA A 191 34.71 15.65 32.08
C ALA A 191 33.45 15.91 32.90
N MET A 192 32.75 14.84 33.28
CA MET A 192 31.56 14.89 34.13
C MET A 192 31.84 15.62 35.46
N TRP A 193 32.90 15.21 36.19
CA TRP A 193 33.23 15.82 37.48
C TRP A 193 33.76 17.24 37.33
N ARG A 194 34.46 17.57 36.23
CA ARG A 194 34.86 18.97 35.92
C ARG A 194 33.63 19.85 35.78
N ALA A 195 32.63 19.43 35.00
CA ALA A 195 31.37 20.18 34.85
C ALA A 195 30.68 20.38 36.20
N VAL A 196 30.58 19.34 37.06
CA VAL A 196 30.03 19.49 38.42
C VAL A 196 30.78 20.49 39.25
N MET A 197 32.13 20.56 39.15
CA MET A 197 32.95 21.50 39.90
C MET A 197 32.83 22.93 39.40
N GLU A 198 32.67 23.12 38.08
CA GLU A 198 32.59 24.43 37.45
C GLU A 198 31.17 25.05 37.53
N THR A 199 30.12 24.24 37.32
CA THR A 199 28.75 24.73 37.20
C THR A 199 27.83 24.31 38.36
N GLY A 200 28.32 23.49 39.26
CA GLY A 200 27.51 22.93 40.36
C GLY A 200 26.60 21.78 39.97
N SER A 201 26.48 21.44 38.67
CA SER A 201 25.58 20.39 38.20
C SER A 201 26.10 19.69 36.95
N TRP A 202 25.59 18.48 36.72
CA TRP A 202 25.77 17.72 35.45
C TRP A 202 24.58 16.81 35.25
N GLN A 203 24.20 16.59 33.99
CA GLN A 203 23.17 15.64 33.61
C GLN A 203 23.49 15.01 32.25
N GLY A 204 23.14 13.73 32.08
CA GLY A 204 23.38 13.05 30.84
C GLY A 204 23.08 11.54 30.91
N GLU A 205 23.19 10.92 29.74
CA GLU A 205 23.08 9.46 29.62
C GLU A 205 24.33 8.81 30.25
N HIS A 206 24.08 7.79 31.03
CA HIS A 206 25.10 7.03 31.72
C HIS A 206 24.74 5.53 31.71
N TRP A 207 25.74 4.67 31.71
CA TRP A 207 25.52 3.22 31.87
C TRP A 207 25.63 2.82 33.33
N GLY A 208 24.55 2.39 33.93
CA GLY A 208 24.52 1.83 35.22
C GLY A 208 24.92 0.35 35.21
N GLN A 209 25.40 -0.15 36.37
CA GLN A 209 25.67 -1.57 36.56
C GLN A 209 24.95 -2.07 37.80
N HIS A 210 24.12 -3.10 37.64
CA HIS A 210 23.49 -3.82 38.73
C HIS A 210 24.52 -4.77 39.42
N ALA A 211 24.27 -5.17 40.69
CA ALA A 211 25.19 -6.03 41.46
C ALA A 211 25.44 -7.40 40.78
N ASN A 212 24.51 -7.91 39.98
CA ASN A 212 24.66 -9.13 39.18
C ASN A 212 25.56 -8.97 37.94
N GLY A 213 26.09 -7.76 37.69
CA GLY A 213 26.90 -7.44 36.52
C GLY A 213 26.15 -6.91 35.30
N GLU A 214 24.81 -6.93 35.30
CA GLU A 214 23.99 -6.45 34.23
C GLU A 214 24.14 -4.95 34.04
N LEU A 215 24.31 -4.53 32.77
CA LEU A 215 24.48 -3.13 32.38
C LEU A 215 23.15 -2.61 31.81
N TYR A 216 22.74 -1.43 32.23
CA TYR A 216 21.52 -0.78 31.73
C TYR A 216 21.73 0.72 31.52
N PRO A 217 21.07 1.32 30.53
CA PRO A 217 21.14 2.75 30.31
C PRO A 217 20.34 3.50 31.36
N GLU A 218 20.92 4.55 31.90
CA GLU A 218 20.27 5.42 32.89
C GLU A 218 20.51 6.89 32.54
N TRP A 219 19.58 7.73 32.95
CA TRP A 219 19.77 9.18 32.99
C TRP A 219 20.28 9.52 34.38
N LEU A 220 21.48 10.12 34.41
CA LEU A 220 22.12 10.55 35.64
C LEU A 220 22.08 12.07 35.76
N SER A 221 21.60 12.58 36.92
CA SER A 221 21.63 14.00 37.25
C SER A 221 22.40 14.18 38.54
N ILE A 222 23.37 15.09 38.56
CA ILE A 222 24.20 15.44 39.74
C ILE A 222 23.98 16.92 40.05
N ASN A 223 23.57 17.25 41.26
CA ASN A 223 23.36 18.61 41.71
C ASN A 223 24.10 18.89 43.03
N THR A 224 24.75 20.02 43.10
CA THR A 224 25.50 20.48 44.28
C THR A 224 24.62 21.43 45.11
N SER A 225 24.58 21.17 46.39
CA SER A 225 23.98 22.07 47.40
C SER A 225 25.08 22.81 48.11
N TYR A 226 24.91 24.11 48.28
CA TYR A 226 25.87 24.99 48.97
C TYR A 226 25.36 25.39 50.32
N GLY A 227 26.24 25.55 51.29
CA GLY A 227 25.99 26.05 52.60
C GLY A 227 25.80 27.59 52.62
N ALA A 228 25.66 28.15 53.81
CA ALA A 228 25.55 29.58 54.01
C ALA A 228 26.80 30.35 53.64
N ASP A 229 27.96 29.67 53.61
CA ASP A 229 29.29 30.21 53.36
C ASP A 229 29.72 30.04 51.91
N ASP A 230 28.76 29.68 51.01
CA ASP A 230 29.02 29.35 49.62
C ASP A 230 29.93 28.12 49.39
N GLU A 231 30.24 27.40 50.43
CA GLU A 231 30.96 26.15 50.35
C GLU A 231 30.05 24.97 49.98
N VAL A 232 30.63 23.98 49.25
CA VAL A 232 29.90 22.75 48.91
C VAL A 232 29.44 22.01 50.17
N HIS A 233 28.12 21.95 50.41
CA HIS A 233 27.59 21.27 51.57
C HIS A 233 27.32 19.79 51.29
N ARG A 234 26.63 19.48 50.16
CA ARG A 234 26.25 18.14 49.73
C ARG A 234 26.16 18.07 48.24
N ARG A 235 26.24 16.86 47.65
CA ARG A 235 25.83 16.57 46.27
C ARG A 235 24.76 15.52 46.24
N VAL A 236 23.75 15.71 45.40
CA VAL A 236 22.66 14.75 45.21
C VAL A 236 22.81 14.20 43.81
N MET A 237 22.83 12.86 43.71
CA MET A 237 22.79 12.17 42.44
C MET A 237 21.44 11.47 42.30
N ILE A 238 20.82 11.60 41.14
CA ILE A 238 19.54 10.97 40.81
C ILE A 238 19.73 10.11 39.57
N PHE A 239 19.26 8.86 39.65
CA PHE A 239 19.41 7.84 38.63
C PHE A 239 18.03 7.39 38.16
N SER A 240 17.73 7.55 36.89
CA SER A 240 16.49 7.07 36.26
C SER A 240 16.86 6.01 35.24
N ASN A 241 16.33 4.79 35.38
CA ASN A 241 16.47 3.78 34.33
C ASN A 241 15.69 4.17 33.09
N ILE A 242 16.38 4.30 31.95
CA ILE A 242 15.79 4.68 30.67
C ILE A 242 15.72 3.51 29.67
N ALA A 243 15.93 2.27 30.13
CA ALA A 243 15.93 1.10 29.24
C ALA A 243 14.59 0.92 28.51
N GLU A 244 13.47 1.05 29.23
CA GLU A 244 12.12 0.97 28.62
C GLU A 244 11.89 2.10 27.62
N ILE A 245 12.36 3.31 27.91
CA ILE A 245 12.25 4.47 26.99
C ILE A 245 13.05 4.19 25.72
N LYS A 246 14.31 3.78 25.85
CA LYS A 246 15.18 3.45 24.72
C LYS A 246 14.61 2.30 23.87
N GLN A 247 14.04 1.30 24.51
CA GLN A 247 13.39 0.19 23.84
C GLN A 247 12.13 0.65 23.08
N ALA A 248 11.30 1.49 23.70
CA ALA A 248 10.13 2.07 23.07
C ALA A 248 10.53 2.96 21.86
N GLU A 249 11.55 3.81 22.02
CA GLU A 249 12.10 4.63 20.94
C GLU A 249 12.60 3.76 19.77
N ALA A 250 13.33 2.70 20.05
CA ALA A 250 13.81 1.76 19.03
C ALA A 250 12.65 1.06 18.29
N ILE A 251 11.59 0.66 19.00
CA ILE A 251 10.39 0.07 18.42
C ILE A 251 9.67 1.10 17.52
N ILE A 252 9.47 2.32 18.03
CA ILE A 252 8.83 3.41 17.28
C ILE A 252 9.64 3.72 16.02
N TRP A 253 10.96 3.84 16.15
CA TRP A 253 11.84 4.09 15.02
C TRP A 253 11.74 2.96 13.97
N LYS A 254 11.75 1.70 14.44
CA LYS A 254 11.60 0.53 13.56
C LYS A 254 10.24 0.54 12.85
N GLN A 255 9.15 0.86 13.57
CA GLN A 255 7.81 0.94 12.98
C GLN A 255 7.65 2.08 11.97
N ALA A 256 8.34 3.20 12.18
CA ALA A 256 8.32 4.34 11.27
C ALA A 256 9.10 4.10 9.98
N ASN A 257 10.13 3.25 10.01
CA ASN A 257 11.12 3.13 8.93
C ASN A 257 11.12 1.77 8.21
N PHE A 258 10.50 0.74 8.80
CA PHE A 258 10.51 -0.62 8.22
C PHE A 258 9.10 -1.16 7.99
N ASP A 259 8.96 -1.99 6.96
CA ASP A 259 7.74 -2.75 6.69
C ASP A 259 7.57 -3.86 7.74
N ARG A 260 6.39 -3.91 8.37
CA ARG A 260 6.11 -4.83 9.49
C ARG A 260 6.10 -6.30 9.07
N LEU A 261 5.81 -6.59 7.82
CA LEU A 261 5.68 -7.94 7.32
C LEU A 261 7.04 -8.53 6.93
N THR A 262 7.84 -7.77 6.20
CA THR A 262 9.08 -8.25 5.55
C THR A 262 10.34 -7.81 6.26
N ASP A 263 10.24 -6.88 7.23
CA ASP A 263 11.38 -6.26 7.93
C ASP A 263 12.35 -5.51 7.01
N LEU A 264 11.93 -5.22 5.77
CA LEU A 264 12.65 -4.36 4.84
C LEU A 264 12.37 -2.88 5.13
N PRO A 265 13.24 -1.95 4.71
CA PRO A 265 12.91 -0.54 4.62
C PRO A 265 11.54 -0.32 3.99
N ASN A 266 10.73 0.54 4.62
CA ASN A 266 9.44 0.95 4.08
C ASN A 266 9.59 2.09 3.07
N ARG A 267 8.48 2.60 2.52
CA ARG A 267 8.45 3.71 1.54
C ARG A 267 9.18 4.95 2.06
N GLN A 268 9.01 5.31 3.35
CA GLN A 268 9.66 6.50 3.92
C GLN A 268 11.18 6.35 3.98
N MET A 269 11.66 5.26 4.58
CA MET A 269 13.09 4.98 4.69
C MET A 269 13.76 4.82 3.33
N PHE A 270 13.06 4.21 2.37
CA PHE A 270 13.53 4.09 1.00
C PHE A 270 13.70 5.47 0.35
N HIS A 271 12.72 6.36 0.48
CA HIS A 271 12.78 7.71 -0.07
C HIS A 271 13.99 8.50 0.49
N ASP A 272 14.20 8.43 1.80
CA ASP A 272 15.32 9.08 2.47
C ASP A 272 16.67 8.56 1.93
N ARG A 273 16.79 7.24 1.74
CA ARG A 273 18.00 6.62 1.16
C ARG A 273 18.21 7.00 -0.29
N LEU A 274 17.15 7.02 -1.09
CA LEU A 274 17.22 7.44 -2.49
C LEU A 274 17.71 8.87 -2.62
N GLU A 275 17.18 9.81 -1.83
CA GLU A 275 17.67 11.18 -1.81
C GLU A 275 19.13 11.29 -1.38
N GLN A 276 19.54 10.49 -0.37
CA GLN A 276 20.95 10.45 0.05
C GLN A 276 21.85 9.93 -1.06
N SER A 277 21.43 8.88 -1.78
CA SER A 277 22.15 8.33 -2.91
C SER A 277 22.30 9.34 -4.06
N ILE A 278 21.21 10.05 -4.41
CA ILE A 278 21.23 11.11 -5.41
C ILE A 278 22.17 12.25 -5.02
N ARG A 279 22.12 12.71 -3.75
CA ARG A 279 23.06 13.74 -3.24
C ARG A 279 24.52 13.28 -3.31
N LYS A 280 24.77 12.01 -3.00
CA LYS A 280 26.10 11.40 -3.11
C LYS A 280 26.54 11.36 -4.58
N SER A 281 25.71 10.88 -5.48
CA SER A 281 25.98 10.79 -6.92
C SER A 281 26.28 12.14 -7.55
N ARG A 282 25.53 13.20 -7.19
CA ARG A 282 25.81 14.58 -7.61
C ARG A 282 27.23 15.04 -7.22
N ARG A 283 27.70 14.65 -6.04
CA ARG A 283 29.01 15.05 -5.53
C ARG A 283 30.16 14.24 -6.12
N THR A 284 29.94 12.95 -6.34
CA THR A 284 30.97 12.00 -6.78
C THR A 284 31.04 11.82 -8.30
N GLY A 285 29.99 12.22 -9.03
CA GLY A 285 29.83 11.93 -10.44
C GLY A 285 29.50 10.46 -10.73
N SER A 286 29.14 9.68 -9.70
CA SER A 286 28.77 8.27 -9.85
C SER A 286 27.29 8.12 -10.29
N ARG A 287 26.94 6.94 -10.80
CA ARG A 287 25.56 6.61 -11.16
C ARG A 287 24.85 5.88 -10.03
N THR A 288 23.58 6.19 -9.81
CA THR A 288 22.67 5.44 -8.96
C THR A 288 21.66 4.71 -9.85
N GLY A 289 21.45 3.43 -9.61
CA GLY A 289 20.41 2.63 -10.28
C GLY A 289 19.24 2.37 -9.37
N LEU A 290 18.06 2.44 -9.94
CA LEU A 290 16.81 2.08 -9.28
C LEU A 290 16.13 0.97 -10.06
N LEU A 291 15.82 -0.13 -9.38
CA LEU A 291 14.97 -1.18 -9.88
C LEU A 291 13.63 -1.11 -9.15
N PHE A 292 12.54 -1.07 -9.89
CA PHE A 292 11.18 -1.19 -9.37
C PHE A 292 10.62 -2.56 -9.76
N LEU A 293 10.16 -3.33 -8.80
CA LEU A 293 9.76 -4.72 -8.99
C LEU A 293 8.33 -4.92 -8.52
N ASP A 294 7.59 -5.75 -9.25
CA ASP A 294 6.24 -6.18 -8.89
C ASP A 294 6.13 -7.70 -9.11
N LEU A 295 5.49 -8.39 -8.17
CA LEU A 295 5.30 -9.85 -8.26
C LEU A 295 4.10 -10.16 -9.17
N ASP A 296 4.36 -10.78 -10.31
CA ASP A 296 3.35 -11.06 -11.33
C ASP A 296 2.23 -11.95 -10.79
N ARG A 297 0.96 -11.52 -10.95
CA ARG A 297 -0.24 -12.26 -10.52
C ARG A 297 -0.32 -12.58 -9.02
N PHE A 298 0.33 -11.79 -8.16
CA PHE A 298 0.30 -11.98 -6.70
C PHE A 298 -1.14 -11.97 -6.14
N LYS A 299 -2.02 -11.16 -6.73
CA LYS A 299 -3.43 -11.12 -6.35
C LYS A 299 -4.13 -12.47 -6.55
N GLU A 300 -3.84 -13.20 -7.63
CA GLU A 300 -4.42 -14.52 -7.89
C GLU A 300 -4.04 -15.54 -6.79
N ILE A 301 -2.81 -15.42 -6.26
CA ILE A 301 -2.35 -16.26 -5.15
C ILE A 301 -3.14 -15.93 -3.87
N ASN A 302 -3.31 -14.64 -3.57
CA ASN A 302 -4.14 -14.22 -2.44
C ASN A 302 -5.59 -14.70 -2.55
N ASP A 303 -6.17 -14.55 -3.73
CA ASP A 303 -7.55 -14.94 -3.99
C ASP A 303 -7.75 -16.47 -3.93
N THR A 304 -6.72 -17.26 -4.26
CA THR A 304 -6.78 -18.74 -4.30
C THR A 304 -6.36 -19.38 -2.98
N LEU A 305 -5.26 -18.92 -2.35
CA LEU A 305 -4.65 -19.54 -1.17
C LEU A 305 -4.85 -18.73 0.13
N GLY A 306 -5.42 -17.54 0.00
CA GLY A 306 -5.67 -16.63 1.11
C GLY A 306 -4.48 -15.74 1.47
N HIS A 307 -4.77 -14.60 2.12
CA HIS A 307 -3.78 -13.57 2.48
C HIS A 307 -2.62 -14.06 3.34
N ALA A 308 -2.86 -15.07 4.21
CA ALA A 308 -1.79 -15.61 5.05
C ALA A 308 -0.68 -16.27 4.23
N MET A 309 -1.03 -16.95 3.13
CA MET A 309 -0.05 -17.55 2.23
C MET A 309 0.65 -16.50 1.37
N GLY A 310 -0.08 -15.45 0.96
CA GLY A 310 0.50 -14.27 0.32
C GLY A 310 1.53 -13.56 1.20
N ASP A 311 1.26 -13.42 2.49
CA ASP A 311 2.19 -12.85 3.47
C ASP A 311 3.49 -13.67 3.58
N GLU A 312 3.40 -15.01 3.63
CA GLU A 312 4.57 -15.88 3.64
C GLU A 312 5.37 -15.80 2.33
N LEU A 313 4.68 -15.68 1.20
CA LEU A 313 5.31 -15.47 -0.11
C LEU A 313 6.10 -14.15 -0.12
N LEU A 314 5.51 -13.06 0.38
CA LEU A 314 6.17 -11.75 0.46
C LEU A 314 7.40 -11.77 1.36
N LYS A 315 7.36 -12.47 2.49
CA LYS A 315 8.53 -12.67 3.38
C LYS A 315 9.65 -13.41 2.66
N GLU A 316 9.32 -14.50 1.97
CA GLU A 316 10.31 -15.27 1.23
C GLU A 316 10.87 -14.50 0.03
N ALA A 317 10.04 -13.73 -0.70
CA ALA A 317 10.49 -12.83 -1.77
C ALA A 317 11.47 -11.78 -1.24
N ALA A 318 11.16 -11.14 -0.11
CA ALA A 318 12.04 -10.19 0.57
C ALA A 318 13.40 -10.82 0.93
N ARG A 319 13.38 -12.04 1.46
CA ARG A 319 14.60 -12.80 1.80
C ARG A 319 15.44 -13.12 0.55
N ARG A 320 14.80 -13.55 -0.54
CA ARG A 320 15.48 -13.84 -1.81
C ARG A 320 16.09 -12.60 -2.43
N LEU A 321 15.34 -11.48 -2.45
CA LEU A 321 15.83 -10.20 -2.95
C LEU A 321 17.03 -9.70 -2.16
N SER A 322 16.95 -9.72 -0.82
CA SER A 322 18.06 -9.32 0.06
C SER A 322 19.31 -10.18 -0.17
N GLY A 323 19.14 -11.46 -0.51
CA GLY A 323 20.24 -12.36 -0.84
C GLY A 323 20.87 -12.13 -2.23
N CYS A 324 20.25 -11.32 -3.08
CA CYS A 324 20.79 -11.00 -4.41
C CYS A 324 21.67 -9.74 -4.43
N VAL A 325 21.54 -8.86 -3.46
CA VAL A 325 22.19 -7.54 -3.43
C VAL A 325 23.35 -7.49 -2.44
N ARG A 326 24.20 -6.48 -2.56
CA ARG A 326 25.33 -6.22 -1.64
C ARG A 326 24.82 -5.49 -0.40
N GLN A 327 25.61 -5.49 0.67
CA GLN A 327 25.30 -4.76 1.91
C GLN A 327 25.19 -3.23 1.70
N SER A 328 25.84 -2.68 0.67
CA SER A 328 25.76 -1.27 0.29
C SER A 328 24.45 -0.91 -0.39
N ASP A 329 23.77 -1.88 -0.99
CA ASP A 329 22.54 -1.67 -1.74
C ASP A 329 21.34 -1.72 -0.80
N THR A 330 20.23 -1.14 -1.22
CA THR A 330 19.01 -1.13 -0.40
C THR A 330 17.90 -1.90 -1.10
N VAL A 331 17.35 -2.89 -0.43
CA VAL A 331 16.06 -3.49 -0.82
C VAL A 331 14.99 -2.90 0.08
N ALA A 332 13.86 -2.51 -0.50
CA ALA A 332 12.72 -1.97 0.24
C ALA A 332 11.40 -2.54 -0.30
N ARG A 333 10.35 -2.48 0.55
CA ARG A 333 8.99 -2.79 0.14
C ARG A 333 8.13 -1.54 0.27
N LEU A 334 7.50 -1.11 -0.83
CA LEU A 334 6.72 0.13 -0.86
C LEU A 334 5.26 -0.08 -0.44
N GLY A 335 4.75 -1.29 -0.63
CA GLY A 335 3.39 -1.72 -0.28
C GLY A 335 2.93 -2.86 -1.19
N GLY A 336 1.89 -3.60 -0.79
CA GLY A 336 1.38 -4.71 -1.61
C GLY A 336 2.47 -5.70 -2.03
N ASP A 337 2.60 -5.91 -3.31
CA ASP A 337 3.59 -6.74 -4.01
C ASP A 337 4.76 -5.96 -4.63
N GLU A 338 4.86 -4.65 -4.33
CA GLU A 338 5.88 -3.76 -4.86
C GLU A 338 7.16 -3.76 -4.01
N PHE A 339 8.28 -4.06 -4.64
CA PHE A 339 9.63 -3.98 -4.07
C PHE A 339 10.48 -3.01 -4.86
N THR A 340 11.50 -2.45 -4.22
CA THR A 340 12.52 -1.62 -4.88
C THR A 340 13.91 -2.05 -4.49
N VAL A 341 14.85 -1.90 -5.41
CA VAL A 341 16.27 -2.10 -5.17
C VAL A 341 17.03 -0.84 -5.61
N LEU A 342 17.70 -0.23 -4.65
CA LEU A 342 18.55 0.93 -4.88
C LEU A 342 20.01 0.47 -4.93
N LEU A 343 20.69 0.80 -6.01
CA LEU A 343 22.07 0.43 -6.28
C LEU A 343 22.95 1.66 -6.26
N ASP A 344 23.87 1.71 -5.30
CA ASP A 344 24.84 2.78 -5.17
C ASP A 344 26.12 2.49 -5.98
N ASP A 345 26.72 3.55 -6.53
CA ASP A 345 28.04 3.53 -7.18
C ASP A 345 28.15 2.50 -8.33
N ILE A 346 27.23 2.59 -9.29
CA ILE A 346 27.25 1.74 -10.48
C ILE A 346 28.39 2.17 -11.39
N ARG A 347 29.33 1.25 -11.66
CA ARG A 347 30.47 1.47 -12.55
C ARG A 347 30.18 1.05 -13.98
N GLU A 348 29.51 -0.08 -14.15
CA GLU A 348 29.18 -0.63 -15.46
C GLU A 348 27.69 -1.03 -15.52
N PRO A 349 26.96 -0.71 -16.61
CA PRO A 349 25.59 -1.17 -16.82
C PRO A 349 25.42 -2.71 -16.77
N ARG A 350 26.46 -3.43 -17.16
CA ARG A 350 26.49 -4.92 -17.12
C ARG A 350 26.32 -5.50 -15.72
N ASP A 351 26.71 -4.75 -14.68
CA ASP A 351 26.52 -5.20 -13.30
C ASP A 351 25.03 -5.22 -12.93
N VAL A 352 24.28 -4.21 -13.38
CA VAL A 352 22.82 -4.14 -13.19
C VAL A 352 22.12 -5.26 -13.94
N GLU A 353 22.52 -5.51 -15.20
CA GLU A 353 21.95 -6.58 -16.01
C GLU A 353 22.17 -7.97 -15.38
N ARG A 354 23.37 -8.21 -14.87
CA ARG A 354 23.70 -9.47 -14.16
C ARG A 354 22.87 -9.63 -12.89
N LEU A 355 22.72 -8.55 -12.10
CA LEU A 355 21.90 -8.53 -10.89
C LEU A 355 20.43 -8.80 -11.22
N THR A 356 19.88 -8.08 -12.18
CA THR A 356 18.49 -8.23 -12.61
C THR A 356 18.16 -9.64 -13.09
N ARG A 357 19.05 -10.22 -13.90
CA ARG A 357 18.92 -11.62 -14.36
C ARG A 357 18.96 -12.61 -13.17
N ASN A 358 19.81 -12.34 -12.17
CA ASN A 358 19.85 -13.14 -10.96
C ASN A 358 18.56 -13.01 -10.14
N ILE A 359 18.01 -11.82 -10.00
CA ILE A 359 16.73 -11.56 -9.30
C ILE A 359 15.59 -12.32 -10.01
N LEU A 360 15.44 -12.15 -11.33
CA LEU A 360 14.41 -12.84 -12.11
C LEU A 360 14.49 -14.36 -11.90
N ARG A 361 15.67 -14.95 -12.01
CA ARG A 361 15.86 -16.38 -11.79
C ARG A 361 15.50 -16.82 -10.38
N ARG A 362 15.94 -16.08 -9.35
CA ARG A 362 15.73 -16.42 -7.94
C ARG A 362 14.27 -16.30 -7.52
N LEU A 363 13.55 -15.34 -8.07
CA LEU A 363 12.12 -15.19 -7.82
C LEU A 363 11.26 -16.17 -8.61
N ALA A 364 11.75 -16.67 -9.75
CA ALA A 364 11.08 -17.74 -10.50
C ALA A 364 11.29 -19.15 -9.89
N GLU A 365 12.22 -19.32 -8.94
CA GLU A 365 12.38 -20.58 -8.20
C GLU A 365 11.11 -20.87 -7.37
N PRO A 366 10.69 -22.14 -7.21
CA PRO A 366 9.49 -22.50 -6.46
C PRO A 366 9.47 -21.92 -5.03
N PHE A 367 8.33 -21.37 -4.62
CA PHE A 367 8.06 -20.95 -3.26
C PHE A 367 7.35 -22.07 -2.51
N ARG A 368 7.95 -22.51 -1.40
CA ARG A 368 7.33 -23.51 -0.51
C ARG A 368 6.59 -22.77 0.61
N LEU A 369 5.27 -22.80 0.55
CA LEU A 369 4.38 -22.13 1.46
C LEU A 369 3.61 -23.17 2.29
N GLY A 370 4.19 -23.61 3.40
CA GLY A 370 3.64 -24.74 4.17
C GLY A 370 3.69 -26.03 3.38
N VAL A 371 2.52 -26.57 3.02
CA VAL A 371 2.39 -27.81 2.21
C VAL A 371 2.31 -27.52 0.71
N GLU A 372 2.07 -26.28 0.32
CA GLU A 372 1.90 -25.87 -1.08
C GLU A 372 3.22 -25.43 -1.71
N THR A 373 3.31 -25.62 -3.02
CA THR A 373 4.43 -25.11 -3.83
C THR A 373 3.88 -24.20 -4.90
N VAL A 374 4.27 -22.92 -4.85
CA VAL A 374 3.77 -21.87 -5.75
C VAL A 374 4.89 -21.38 -6.65
N PHE A 375 4.55 -21.08 -7.89
CA PHE A 375 5.44 -20.45 -8.86
C PHE A 375 4.95 -19.03 -9.13
N ILE A 376 5.84 -18.07 -9.00
CA ILE A 376 5.57 -16.66 -9.30
C ILE A 376 6.77 -16.07 -10.00
N SER A 377 6.54 -15.13 -10.89
CA SER A 377 7.58 -14.33 -11.53
C SER A 377 7.53 -12.87 -11.07
N THR A 378 8.41 -12.06 -11.59
CA THR A 378 8.44 -10.62 -11.32
C THR A 378 8.69 -9.82 -12.59
N SER A 379 8.08 -8.66 -12.68
CA SER A 379 8.38 -7.65 -13.70
C SER A 379 9.22 -6.54 -13.08
N ILE A 380 10.27 -6.11 -13.78
CA ILE A 380 11.27 -5.17 -13.25
C ILE A 380 11.44 -3.98 -14.20
N GLY A 381 11.26 -2.77 -13.68
CA GLY A 381 11.64 -1.52 -14.35
C GLY A 381 12.99 -1.01 -13.84
N ILE A 382 13.83 -0.51 -14.73
CA ILE A 382 15.21 -0.08 -14.42
C ILE A 382 15.39 1.36 -14.89
N THR A 383 15.91 2.21 -13.99
CA THR A 383 16.29 3.60 -14.29
C THR A 383 17.63 3.96 -13.69
N PHE A 384 18.25 4.99 -14.25
CA PHE A 384 19.54 5.51 -13.80
C PHE A 384 19.49 7.01 -13.51
N TYR A 385 20.04 7.37 -12.38
CA TYR A 385 20.36 8.76 -12.10
C TYR A 385 21.85 9.03 -12.46
N PRO A 386 22.20 10.12 -13.15
CA PRO A 386 21.34 11.22 -13.61
C PRO A 386 20.78 11.03 -15.02
N ASP A 387 21.00 9.89 -15.67
CA ASP A 387 20.74 9.70 -17.10
C ASP A 387 19.23 9.82 -17.43
N ASP A 388 18.36 9.21 -16.59
CA ASP A 388 16.93 9.09 -16.85
C ASP A 388 16.06 10.08 -16.07
N ALA A 389 16.60 10.73 -15.00
CA ALA A 389 15.84 11.63 -14.15
C ALA A 389 16.73 12.64 -13.43
N ALA A 390 16.17 13.79 -13.04
CA ALA A 390 16.86 14.86 -12.31
C ALA A 390 16.66 14.78 -10.78
N ASP A 391 15.63 14.07 -10.30
CA ASP A 391 15.22 13.98 -8.89
C ASP A 391 14.66 12.60 -8.55
N ALA A 392 14.40 12.38 -7.26
CA ALA A 392 13.95 11.10 -6.74
C ALA A 392 12.55 10.69 -7.22
N GLU A 393 11.63 11.66 -7.32
CA GLU A 393 10.25 11.42 -7.72
C GLU A 393 10.18 11.00 -9.19
N SER A 394 10.87 11.74 -10.05
CA SER A 394 10.97 11.41 -11.49
C SER A 394 11.64 10.06 -11.70
N LEU A 395 12.68 9.72 -10.92
CA LEU A 395 13.38 8.44 -11.03
C LEU A 395 12.45 7.27 -10.66
N LEU A 396 11.66 7.40 -9.60
CA LEU A 396 10.67 6.41 -9.19
C LEU A 396 9.57 6.23 -10.24
N ASN A 397 9.00 7.32 -10.73
CA ASN A 397 7.95 7.30 -11.74
C ASN A 397 8.45 6.63 -13.04
N ASN A 398 9.66 6.93 -13.45
CA ASN A 398 10.26 6.35 -14.65
C ASN A 398 10.55 4.85 -14.48
N ALA A 399 10.97 4.42 -13.27
CA ALA A 399 11.15 3.00 -12.95
C ALA A 399 9.82 2.24 -12.96
N ASP A 400 8.75 2.82 -12.43
CA ASP A 400 7.41 2.25 -12.46
C ASP A 400 6.89 2.10 -13.90
N GLN A 401 7.06 3.11 -14.75
CA GLN A 401 6.70 3.03 -16.17
C GLN A 401 7.45 1.91 -16.90
N ALA A 402 8.74 1.75 -16.64
CA ALA A 402 9.53 0.68 -17.22
C ALA A 402 9.08 -0.71 -16.70
N MET A 403 8.71 -0.83 -15.44
CA MET A 403 8.14 -2.05 -14.88
C MET A 403 6.80 -2.40 -15.53
N TYR A 404 5.95 -1.39 -15.75
CA TYR A 404 4.69 -1.59 -16.45
C TYR A 404 4.90 -2.06 -17.90
N ALA A 405 5.89 -1.51 -18.61
CA ALA A 405 6.28 -1.99 -19.94
C ALA A 405 6.71 -3.47 -19.90
N ALA A 406 7.49 -3.88 -18.89
CA ALA A 406 7.87 -5.28 -18.70
C ALA A 406 6.64 -6.19 -18.51
N LYS A 407 5.60 -5.73 -17.79
CA LYS A 407 4.32 -6.44 -17.66
C LYS A 407 3.60 -6.59 -18.99
N ALA A 408 3.53 -5.50 -19.77
CA ALA A 408 2.84 -5.48 -21.08
C ALA A 408 3.53 -6.36 -22.12
N GLU A 409 4.86 -6.46 -22.08
CA GLU A 409 5.65 -7.30 -23.00
C GLU A 409 5.65 -8.79 -22.66
N GLY A 410 4.86 -9.24 -21.69
CA GLY A 410 4.69 -10.67 -21.36
C GLY A 410 5.25 -11.08 -20.01
N ARG A 411 5.51 -10.16 -19.10
CA ARG A 411 5.96 -10.39 -17.70
C ARG A 411 7.30 -11.15 -17.60
N ASN A 412 7.72 -11.52 -16.38
CA ASN A 412 8.93 -12.27 -16.09
C ASN A 412 10.18 -11.73 -16.81
N ARG A 413 10.33 -10.41 -16.83
CA ARG A 413 11.43 -9.72 -17.52
C ARG A 413 11.75 -8.38 -16.89
N SER A 414 12.80 -7.78 -17.40
CA SER A 414 13.15 -6.39 -17.04
C SER A 414 13.13 -5.50 -18.27
N CYS A 415 12.70 -4.26 -18.10
CA CYS A 415 12.79 -3.19 -19.09
C CYS A 415 13.56 -2.02 -18.53
N TYR A 416 14.40 -1.41 -19.37
CA TYR A 416 15.02 -0.13 -19.07
C TYR A 416 14.06 1.00 -19.46
N PHE A 417 14.02 2.05 -18.68
CA PHE A 417 13.25 3.23 -19.02
C PHE A 417 13.73 3.85 -20.34
N THR A 418 12.76 4.31 -21.13
CA THR A 418 13.00 5.11 -22.33
C THR A 418 12.02 6.28 -22.36
N LEU A 419 12.41 7.39 -22.95
CA LEU A 419 11.52 8.56 -23.10
C LEU A 419 10.22 8.21 -23.83
N SER A 420 10.25 7.26 -24.77
CA SER A 420 9.06 6.78 -25.46
C SER A 420 8.05 6.11 -24.52
N MET A 421 8.49 5.46 -23.46
CA MET A 421 7.59 4.89 -22.43
C MET A 421 6.82 5.97 -21.68
N GLN A 422 7.48 7.09 -21.38
CA GLN A 422 6.82 8.24 -20.75
C GLN A 422 5.75 8.85 -21.67
N GLU A 423 6.05 9.01 -22.93
CA GLU A 423 5.09 9.49 -23.95
C GLU A 423 3.90 8.52 -24.09
N GLN A 424 4.17 7.21 -24.10
CA GLN A 424 3.12 6.18 -24.14
C GLN A 424 2.24 6.22 -22.90
N ALA A 425 2.81 6.34 -21.70
CA ALA A 425 2.05 6.42 -20.45
C ALA A 425 1.15 7.67 -20.41
N GLN A 426 1.68 8.82 -20.84
CA GLN A 426 0.89 10.06 -20.95
C GLN A 426 -0.24 9.93 -21.99
N THR A 427 0.08 9.32 -23.13
CA THR A 427 -0.88 9.05 -24.20
C THR A 427 -2.01 8.15 -23.73
N ARG A 428 -1.66 7.06 -23.02
CA ARG A 428 -2.62 6.12 -22.41
C ARG A 428 -3.54 6.82 -21.42
N MET A 429 -2.99 7.65 -20.52
CA MET A 429 -3.77 8.38 -19.52
C MET A 429 -4.79 9.33 -20.19
N ARG A 430 -4.36 10.04 -21.24
CA ARG A 430 -5.27 10.90 -22.03
C ARG A 430 -6.36 10.07 -22.69
N LEU A 431 -5.98 8.95 -23.31
CA LEU A 431 -6.92 8.07 -24.02
C LEU A 431 -7.98 7.49 -23.08
N VAL A 432 -7.62 7.14 -21.83
CA VAL A 432 -8.57 6.71 -20.81
C VAL A 432 -9.59 7.79 -20.48
N ASN A 433 -9.14 9.04 -20.30
CA ASN A 433 -10.05 10.16 -20.05
C ASN A 433 -10.98 10.43 -21.23
N ASP A 434 -10.45 10.40 -22.46
CA ASP A 434 -11.21 10.63 -23.69
C ASP A 434 -12.23 9.49 -23.91
N LEU A 435 -11.88 8.25 -23.55
CA LEU A 435 -12.76 7.07 -23.65
C LEU A 435 -14.00 7.20 -22.76
N HIS A 436 -13.85 7.77 -21.55
CA HIS A 436 -14.97 8.04 -20.65
C HIS A 436 -15.98 9.02 -21.23
N LEU A 437 -15.54 9.93 -22.10
CA LEU A 437 -16.39 10.93 -22.73
C LEU A 437 -16.96 10.45 -24.08
N ALA A 438 -16.34 9.46 -24.70
CA ALA A 438 -16.60 9.01 -26.07
C ALA A 438 -18.06 8.59 -26.31
N LEU A 439 -18.67 7.85 -25.36
CA LEU A 439 -20.07 7.41 -25.43
C LEU A 439 -21.04 8.61 -25.46
N GLY A 440 -20.85 9.56 -24.53
CA GLY A 440 -21.71 10.77 -24.44
C GLY A 440 -21.52 11.74 -25.60
N GLN A 441 -20.42 11.64 -26.35
CA GLN A 441 -20.07 12.49 -27.46
C GLN A 441 -20.31 11.83 -28.85
N ASN A 442 -20.94 10.65 -28.87
CA ASN A 442 -21.26 9.91 -30.12
C ASN A 442 -20.01 9.64 -30.98
N GLN A 443 -18.88 9.31 -30.34
CA GLN A 443 -17.62 9.04 -31.03
C GLN A 443 -17.49 7.58 -31.50
N PHE A 444 -18.40 6.71 -31.09
CA PHE A 444 -18.42 5.32 -31.53
C PHE A 444 -19.32 5.12 -32.76
N SER A 445 -18.90 4.23 -33.66
CA SER A 445 -19.69 3.69 -34.72
C SER A 445 -19.49 2.19 -34.87
N LEU A 446 -20.36 1.53 -35.62
CA LEU A 446 -20.24 0.12 -35.92
C LEU A 446 -19.97 -0.08 -37.41
N ASP A 447 -18.98 -0.90 -37.71
CA ASP A 447 -18.83 -1.54 -39.01
C ASP A 447 -19.40 -2.95 -38.98
N PHE A 448 -19.79 -3.45 -40.11
CA PHE A 448 -20.32 -4.79 -40.27
C PHE A 448 -19.50 -5.55 -41.31
N GLN A 449 -19.10 -6.77 -40.97
CA GLN A 449 -18.42 -7.64 -41.92
C GLN A 449 -19.33 -8.84 -42.27
N PRO A 450 -19.54 -9.13 -43.55
CA PRO A 450 -20.43 -10.20 -43.95
C PRO A 450 -19.85 -11.58 -43.59
N ILE A 451 -20.69 -12.46 -43.05
CA ILE A 451 -20.46 -13.87 -42.89
C ILE A 451 -21.31 -14.60 -43.92
N VAL A 452 -20.65 -15.30 -44.82
CA VAL A 452 -21.23 -15.92 -45.99
C VAL A 452 -21.39 -17.42 -45.79
N ASP A 453 -22.55 -17.93 -46.10
CA ASP A 453 -22.78 -19.37 -46.22
C ASP A 453 -22.03 -19.90 -47.46
N LEU A 454 -21.02 -20.76 -47.21
CA LEU A 454 -20.10 -21.19 -48.27
C LEU A 454 -20.78 -22.03 -49.37
N ALA A 455 -21.87 -22.73 -49.01
CA ALA A 455 -22.61 -23.56 -49.98
C ALA A 455 -23.46 -22.73 -50.95
N SER A 456 -24.15 -21.70 -50.42
CA SER A 456 -25.08 -20.86 -51.20
C SER A 456 -24.46 -19.54 -51.70
N GLY A 457 -23.35 -19.09 -51.13
CA GLY A 457 -22.74 -17.80 -51.40
C GLY A 457 -23.48 -16.62 -50.82
N ARG A 458 -24.52 -16.81 -50.02
CA ARG A 458 -25.38 -15.74 -49.50
C ARG A 458 -24.88 -15.23 -48.18
N ILE A 459 -25.05 -13.93 -47.96
CA ILE A 459 -24.85 -13.30 -46.65
C ILE A 459 -26.01 -13.74 -45.72
N THR A 460 -25.72 -14.43 -44.66
CA THR A 460 -26.71 -14.86 -43.67
C THR A 460 -26.50 -14.21 -42.32
N LYS A 461 -25.29 -13.72 -42.07
CA LYS A 461 -24.88 -13.12 -40.79
C LYS A 461 -23.94 -11.95 -41.07
N ALA A 462 -23.76 -11.08 -40.08
CA ALA A 462 -22.73 -10.07 -40.09
C ALA A 462 -22.06 -9.97 -38.70
N GLU A 463 -20.76 -9.87 -38.66
CA GLU A 463 -20.05 -9.54 -37.41
C GLU A 463 -20.02 -8.04 -37.21
N THR A 464 -20.32 -7.63 -35.98
CA THR A 464 -20.32 -6.21 -35.57
C THR A 464 -18.96 -5.84 -35.02
N LEU A 465 -18.34 -4.85 -35.61
CA LEU A 465 -17.00 -4.40 -35.27
C LEU A 465 -17.02 -2.94 -34.82
N LEU A 466 -16.69 -2.71 -33.55
CA LEU A 466 -16.67 -1.39 -32.93
C LEU A 466 -15.56 -0.51 -33.52
N ARG A 467 -15.88 0.77 -33.79
CA ARG A 467 -14.96 1.81 -34.26
C ARG A 467 -15.04 3.02 -33.36
N TRP A 468 -13.88 3.57 -32.99
CA TRP A 468 -13.81 4.80 -32.22
C TRP A 468 -13.20 5.93 -33.07
N HIS A 469 -14.03 6.92 -33.41
CA HIS A 469 -13.66 8.13 -34.15
C HIS A 469 -13.29 9.24 -33.16
N HIS A 470 -12.03 9.29 -32.76
CA HIS A 470 -11.55 10.31 -31.85
C HIS A 470 -11.38 11.66 -32.58
N PRO A 471 -11.87 12.80 -32.01
CA PRO A 471 -11.89 14.09 -32.72
C PRO A 471 -10.51 14.63 -33.10
N VAL A 472 -9.46 14.24 -32.36
CA VAL A 472 -8.08 14.71 -32.59
C VAL A 472 -7.20 13.62 -33.23
N ARG A 473 -7.42 12.32 -32.89
CA ARG A 473 -6.58 11.20 -33.33
C ARG A 473 -7.10 10.50 -34.59
N GLY A 474 -8.32 10.80 -35.00
CA GLY A 474 -8.98 10.05 -36.06
C GLY A 474 -9.47 8.68 -35.58
N LEU A 475 -9.35 7.66 -36.40
CA LEU A 475 -9.76 6.29 -36.04
C LEU A 475 -8.76 5.65 -35.09
N VAL A 476 -9.19 5.36 -33.86
CA VAL A 476 -8.40 4.64 -32.83
C VAL A 476 -8.63 3.15 -32.97
N SER A 477 -7.54 2.36 -32.94
CA SER A 477 -7.60 0.91 -33.10
C SER A 477 -8.32 0.24 -31.92
N PRO A 478 -9.20 -0.75 -32.14
CA PRO A 478 -9.78 -1.58 -31.08
C PRO A 478 -8.73 -2.21 -30.16
N ASN A 479 -7.61 -2.65 -30.69
CA ASN A 479 -6.49 -3.22 -29.91
C ASN A 479 -5.86 -2.21 -28.93
N GLU A 480 -6.04 -0.89 -29.18
CA GLU A 480 -5.53 0.16 -28.29
C GLU A 480 -6.54 0.51 -27.19
N PHE A 481 -7.84 0.63 -27.51
CA PHE A 481 -8.80 1.14 -26.54
C PHE A 481 -9.63 0.07 -25.82
N ILE A 482 -9.84 -1.12 -26.39
CA ILE A 482 -10.62 -2.19 -25.72
C ILE A 482 -9.95 -2.64 -24.41
N PRO A 483 -8.63 -2.90 -24.36
CA PRO A 483 -7.97 -3.23 -23.09
C PRO A 483 -8.12 -2.12 -22.04
N LEU A 484 -8.10 -0.86 -22.44
CA LEU A 484 -8.32 0.29 -21.54
C LEU A 484 -9.77 0.34 -21.04
N ALA A 485 -10.73 0.03 -21.91
CA ALA A 485 -12.13 -0.04 -21.55
C ALA A 485 -12.40 -1.18 -20.54
N GLU A 486 -11.71 -2.30 -20.67
CA GLU A 486 -11.79 -3.44 -19.74
C GLU A 486 -11.21 -3.09 -18.37
N GLU A 487 -10.01 -2.52 -18.33
CA GLU A 487 -9.34 -2.10 -17.10
C GLU A 487 -10.14 -1.05 -16.31
N THR A 488 -10.75 -0.11 -17.01
CA THR A 488 -11.55 0.96 -16.40
C THR A 488 -13.00 0.55 -16.11
N GLY A 489 -13.44 -0.61 -16.62
CA GLY A 489 -14.80 -1.11 -16.49
C GLY A 489 -15.83 -0.45 -17.41
N ILE A 490 -15.44 0.55 -18.22
CA ILE A 490 -16.35 1.24 -19.17
C ILE A 490 -16.80 0.31 -20.30
N ILE A 491 -16.09 -0.80 -20.53
CA ILE A 491 -16.42 -1.80 -21.55
C ILE A 491 -17.87 -2.29 -21.43
N ARG A 492 -18.47 -2.26 -20.23
CA ARG A 492 -19.87 -2.65 -20.04
C ARG A 492 -20.84 -1.70 -20.73
N SER A 493 -20.67 -0.39 -20.48
CA SER A 493 -21.49 0.63 -21.11
C SER A 493 -21.30 0.67 -22.63
N ILE A 494 -20.08 0.43 -23.10
CA ILE A 494 -19.76 0.28 -24.51
C ILE A 494 -20.47 -0.95 -25.10
N GLY A 495 -20.41 -2.09 -24.41
CA GLY A 495 -21.05 -3.34 -24.86
C GLY A 495 -22.58 -3.24 -24.94
N ASP A 496 -23.23 -2.60 -23.95
CA ASP A 496 -24.66 -2.33 -24.00
C ASP A 496 -25.02 -1.42 -25.18
N TRP A 497 -24.21 -0.39 -25.43
CA TRP A 497 -24.38 0.49 -26.60
C TRP A 497 -24.19 -0.27 -27.91
N VAL A 498 -23.16 -1.11 -28.04
CA VAL A 498 -22.91 -1.94 -29.23
C VAL A 498 -24.07 -2.87 -29.48
N PHE A 499 -24.58 -3.55 -28.45
CA PHE A 499 -25.73 -4.43 -28.58
C PHE A 499 -26.98 -3.70 -29.09
N CYS A 500 -27.29 -2.54 -28.48
CA CYS A 500 -28.45 -1.74 -28.88
C CYS A 500 -28.33 -1.23 -30.32
N GLU A 501 -27.17 -0.74 -30.69
CA GLU A 501 -26.96 -0.19 -32.02
C GLU A 501 -26.92 -1.27 -33.10
N ALA A 502 -26.25 -2.43 -32.84
CA ALA A 502 -26.22 -3.56 -33.76
C ALA A 502 -27.63 -4.11 -34.04
N THR A 503 -28.41 -4.31 -32.98
CA THR A 503 -29.77 -4.84 -33.11
C THR A 503 -30.73 -3.83 -33.76
N ARG A 504 -30.57 -2.54 -33.48
CA ARG A 504 -31.31 -1.48 -34.17
C ARG A 504 -31.02 -1.50 -35.68
N GLN A 505 -29.77 -1.68 -36.08
CA GLN A 505 -29.39 -1.75 -37.50
C GLN A 505 -29.98 -3.00 -38.17
N VAL A 506 -29.98 -4.16 -37.50
CA VAL A 506 -30.61 -5.37 -38.05
C VAL A 506 -32.12 -5.19 -38.22
N ALA A 507 -32.80 -4.55 -37.26
CA ALA A 507 -34.23 -4.27 -37.35
C ALA A 507 -34.52 -3.37 -38.56
N GLU A 508 -33.67 -2.37 -38.85
CA GLU A 508 -33.80 -1.51 -40.01
C GLU A 508 -33.59 -2.28 -41.32
N TRP A 509 -32.56 -3.13 -41.40
CA TRP A 509 -32.34 -3.97 -42.60
C TRP A 509 -33.48 -4.96 -42.83
N ARG A 510 -34.03 -5.55 -41.78
CA ARG A 510 -35.23 -6.43 -41.86
C ARG A 510 -36.42 -5.64 -42.41
N ARG A 511 -36.64 -4.42 -41.92
CA ARG A 511 -37.72 -3.56 -42.36
C ARG A 511 -37.59 -3.14 -43.82
N VAL A 512 -36.38 -2.82 -44.26
CA VAL A 512 -36.13 -2.28 -45.61
C VAL A 512 -36.01 -3.40 -46.66
N TYR A 513 -35.25 -4.45 -46.34
CA TYR A 513 -34.91 -5.51 -47.31
C TYR A 513 -35.65 -6.81 -47.08
N GLY A 514 -36.45 -6.94 -46.00
CA GLY A 514 -37.17 -8.16 -45.69
C GLY A 514 -36.29 -9.36 -45.33
N LEU A 515 -35.00 -9.11 -44.96
CA LEU A 515 -34.04 -10.15 -44.67
C LEU A 515 -34.02 -10.53 -43.20
N ASP A 516 -34.02 -11.81 -42.93
CA ASP A 516 -33.91 -12.37 -41.60
C ASP A 516 -32.42 -12.73 -41.32
N MET A 517 -31.62 -11.71 -41.03
CA MET A 517 -30.19 -11.81 -40.87
C MET A 517 -29.80 -11.89 -39.37
N GLN A 518 -28.74 -12.61 -39.07
CA GLN A 518 -28.14 -12.66 -37.72
C GLN A 518 -27.01 -11.64 -37.59
N VAL A 519 -26.81 -11.13 -36.41
CA VAL A 519 -25.67 -10.28 -36.08
C VAL A 519 -24.88 -10.84 -34.92
N SER A 520 -23.57 -10.86 -35.07
CA SER A 520 -22.66 -11.26 -34.01
C SER A 520 -22.18 -10.03 -33.23
N VAL A 521 -22.13 -10.15 -31.93
CA VAL A 521 -21.65 -9.12 -31.00
C VAL A 521 -20.56 -9.71 -30.10
N ASN A 522 -19.38 -9.12 -30.15
CA ASN A 522 -18.26 -9.49 -29.30
C ASN A 522 -18.48 -9.09 -27.83
N ILE A 523 -18.25 -10.02 -26.91
CA ILE A 523 -18.33 -9.76 -25.47
C ILE A 523 -16.99 -9.99 -24.80
N SER A 524 -16.54 -8.96 -24.08
CA SER A 524 -15.29 -9.00 -23.31
C SER A 524 -15.40 -9.92 -22.10
N PRO A 525 -14.32 -10.64 -21.73
CA PRO A 525 -14.22 -11.37 -20.48
C PRO A 525 -14.57 -10.53 -19.24
N ALA A 526 -14.22 -9.25 -19.25
CA ALA A 526 -14.52 -8.33 -18.16
C ALA A 526 -16.03 -8.10 -17.95
N GLN A 527 -16.81 -8.16 -19.03
CA GLN A 527 -18.28 -8.02 -18.96
C GLN A 527 -18.92 -9.27 -18.31
N LEU A 528 -18.42 -10.46 -18.61
CA LEU A 528 -18.96 -11.73 -18.10
C LEU A 528 -18.58 -12.03 -16.65
N ARG A 529 -17.43 -11.51 -16.17
CA ARG A 529 -16.97 -11.72 -14.79
C ARG A 529 -17.71 -10.87 -13.75
N HIS A 530 -18.38 -9.81 -14.16
CA HIS A 530 -19.13 -8.93 -13.26
C HIS A 530 -20.61 -9.36 -13.15
N GLU A 531 -21.15 -9.35 -11.92
CA GLU A 531 -22.60 -9.46 -11.70
C GLU A 531 -23.25 -8.19 -12.26
N GLY A 532 -23.95 -8.29 -13.37
CA GLY A 532 -24.70 -7.15 -13.91
C GLY A 532 -24.78 -6.98 -15.42
N LEU A 533 -24.46 -8.01 -16.24
CA LEU A 533 -24.99 -8.07 -17.60
C LEU A 533 -26.51 -8.15 -17.47
N ASP A 534 -27.21 -7.10 -17.91
CA ASP A 534 -28.67 -7.02 -17.76
C ASP A 534 -29.36 -7.75 -18.93
N HIS A 535 -29.43 -9.09 -18.82
CA HIS A 535 -30.14 -9.93 -19.81
C HIS A 535 -31.59 -9.50 -19.99
N VAL A 536 -32.20 -8.94 -18.93
CA VAL A 536 -33.58 -8.44 -18.98
C VAL A 536 -33.63 -7.18 -19.85
N PHE A 537 -32.65 -6.29 -19.71
CA PHE A 537 -32.54 -5.10 -20.54
C PHE A 537 -32.38 -5.48 -22.03
N TRP A 538 -31.46 -6.40 -22.34
CA TRP A 538 -31.20 -6.84 -23.72
C TRP A 538 -32.41 -7.52 -24.33
N ARG A 539 -33.08 -8.39 -23.59
CA ARG A 539 -34.30 -9.03 -24.04
C ARG A 539 -35.42 -8.03 -24.29
N ASN A 540 -35.68 -7.13 -23.36
CA ASN A 540 -36.71 -6.10 -23.51
C ASN A 540 -36.40 -5.21 -24.72
N HIS A 541 -35.11 -4.90 -24.99
CA HIS A 541 -34.70 -4.13 -26.17
C HIS A 541 -35.03 -4.86 -27.47
N LEU A 542 -34.72 -6.16 -27.56
CA LEU A 542 -35.11 -6.99 -28.73
C LEU A 542 -36.65 -7.05 -28.92
N ASP A 543 -37.40 -7.21 -27.85
CA ASP A 543 -38.87 -7.24 -27.88
C ASP A 543 -39.41 -5.89 -28.43
N THR A 544 -38.84 -4.75 -28.04
CA THR A 544 -39.26 -3.42 -28.57
C THR A 544 -38.96 -3.25 -30.06
N LEU A 545 -37.89 -3.90 -30.55
CA LEU A 545 -37.57 -3.90 -31.99
C LEU A 545 -38.31 -4.98 -32.79
N GLY A 546 -39.04 -5.84 -32.14
CA GLY A 546 -39.73 -6.96 -32.80
C GLY A 546 -38.74 -8.00 -33.35
N LEU A 547 -37.54 -8.09 -32.79
CA LEU A 547 -36.50 -9.03 -33.20
C LEU A 547 -36.60 -10.33 -32.35
N SER A 548 -36.34 -11.46 -32.99
CA SER A 548 -36.11 -12.71 -32.27
C SER A 548 -34.71 -12.71 -31.67
N ALA A 549 -34.54 -13.17 -30.43
CA ALA A 549 -33.23 -13.34 -29.82
C ALA A 549 -32.29 -14.25 -30.63
N ARG A 550 -32.84 -15.16 -31.47
CA ARG A 550 -32.03 -15.97 -32.40
C ARG A 550 -31.30 -15.18 -33.48
N GLN A 551 -31.67 -13.91 -33.68
CA GLN A 551 -30.97 -13.01 -34.61
C GLN A 551 -29.67 -12.44 -34.02
N VAL A 552 -29.39 -12.72 -32.76
CA VAL A 552 -28.17 -12.29 -32.07
C VAL A 552 -27.29 -13.49 -31.75
N ILE A 553 -26.02 -13.39 -32.10
CA ILE A 553 -24.95 -14.32 -31.75
C ILE A 553 -23.99 -13.58 -30.82
N ILE A 554 -23.71 -14.18 -29.68
CA ILE A 554 -22.76 -13.69 -28.69
C ILE A 554 -21.40 -14.34 -28.98
N GLU A 555 -20.39 -13.54 -29.29
CA GLU A 555 -19.04 -14.03 -29.54
C GLU A 555 -18.16 -13.88 -28.29
N ILE A 556 -17.49 -14.99 -27.90
CA ILE A 556 -16.57 -15.06 -26.75
C ILE A 556 -15.26 -15.69 -27.18
N THR A 557 -14.14 -15.18 -26.71
CA THR A 557 -12.82 -15.72 -27.04
C THR A 557 -12.51 -17.01 -26.29
N GLU A 558 -11.67 -17.88 -26.87
CA GLU A 558 -11.23 -19.15 -26.25
C GLU A 558 -10.57 -18.93 -24.88
N GLY A 559 -9.77 -17.88 -24.71
CA GLY A 559 -9.07 -17.55 -23.47
C GLY A 559 -10.00 -17.37 -22.26
N LEU A 560 -11.26 -17.00 -22.49
CA LEU A 560 -12.27 -16.90 -21.45
C LEU A 560 -12.62 -18.26 -20.82
N LEU A 561 -12.63 -19.31 -21.63
CA LEU A 561 -13.01 -20.66 -21.18
C LEU A 561 -11.90 -21.33 -20.38
N ILE A 562 -10.65 -20.96 -20.58
CA ILE A 562 -9.49 -21.53 -19.89
C ILE A 562 -9.41 -21.03 -18.44
N ASP A 563 -9.72 -19.78 -18.19
CA ASP A 563 -9.78 -19.18 -16.84
C ASP A 563 -11.00 -19.64 -16.02
N SER A 564 -11.88 -20.46 -16.60
CA SER A 564 -13.21 -20.71 -16.07
C SER A 564 -13.33 -21.96 -15.18
N GLY A 565 -12.66 -21.93 -14.02
CA GLY A 565 -13.27 -22.51 -12.83
C GLY A 565 -14.44 -21.66 -12.29
N ASP A 566 -14.79 -20.55 -12.96
CA ASP A 566 -15.81 -19.62 -12.49
C ASP A 566 -17.20 -20.01 -13.00
N GLU A 567 -18.00 -20.60 -12.12
CA GLU A 567 -19.41 -20.93 -12.36
C GLU A 567 -20.28 -19.74 -12.80
N ARG A 568 -19.79 -18.51 -12.65
CA ARG A 568 -20.49 -17.29 -13.04
C ARG A 568 -20.53 -17.14 -14.55
N ILE A 569 -19.43 -17.38 -15.24
CA ILE A 569 -19.36 -17.32 -16.71
C ILE A 569 -20.35 -18.30 -17.31
N GLN A 570 -20.38 -19.53 -16.80
CA GLN A 570 -21.33 -20.53 -17.27
C GLN A 570 -22.78 -20.07 -17.07
N ARG A 571 -23.13 -19.56 -15.90
CA ARG A 571 -24.48 -19.03 -15.62
C ARG A 571 -24.86 -17.87 -16.56
N GLN A 572 -23.93 -17.01 -16.93
CA GLN A 572 -24.19 -15.92 -17.86
C GLN A 572 -24.43 -16.43 -19.29
N LEU A 573 -23.62 -17.40 -19.76
CA LEU A 573 -23.84 -18.01 -21.08
C LEU A 573 -25.14 -18.78 -21.15
N ASP A 574 -25.50 -19.53 -20.10
CA ASP A 574 -26.78 -20.21 -20.00
C ASP A 574 -27.96 -19.20 -20.04
N ALA A 575 -27.81 -18.04 -19.37
CA ALA A 575 -28.84 -16.99 -19.40
C ALA A 575 -29.06 -16.38 -20.79
N PHE A 576 -28.00 -16.20 -21.60
CA PHE A 576 -28.11 -15.77 -23.01
C PHE A 576 -28.91 -16.83 -23.82
N ARG A 577 -28.60 -18.09 -23.64
CA ARG A 577 -29.29 -19.16 -24.37
C ARG A 577 -30.75 -19.32 -23.94
N ASP A 578 -31.04 -19.20 -22.64
CA ASP A 578 -32.42 -19.21 -22.11
C ASP A 578 -33.21 -18.02 -22.66
N ALA A 579 -32.55 -16.90 -22.95
CA ALA A 579 -33.14 -15.78 -23.66
C ALA A 579 -33.36 -16.07 -25.16
N GLY A 580 -32.79 -17.15 -25.70
CA GLY A 580 -32.90 -17.57 -27.10
C GLY A 580 -31.76 -17.08 -28.02
N MET A 581 -30.72 -16.42 -27.49
CA MET A 581 -29.53 -16.02 -28.23
C MET A 581 -28.63 -17.21 -28.51
N GLN A 582 -27.78 -17.12 -29.51
CA GLN A 582 -26.79 -18.13 -29.85
C GLN A 582 -25.40 -17.70 -29.37
N VAL A 583 -24.50 -18.65 -29.14
CA VAL A 583 -23.16 -18.41 -28.67
C VAL A 583 -22.14 -18.93 -29.69
N ALA A 584 -21.15 -18.11 -30.03
CA ALA A 584 -20.01 -18.47 -30.84
C ALA A 584 -18.71 -18.43 -30.02
N LEU A 585 -17.86 -19.43 -30.21
CA LEU A 585 -16.51 -19.45 -29.66
C LEU A 585 -15.54 -18.92 -30.71
N ASP A 586 -14.88 -17.83 -30.38
CA ASP A 586 -13.98 -17.10 -31.26
C ASP A 586 -12.50 -17.43 -31.00
N ASP A 587 -11.62 -17.14 -31.99
CA ASP A 587 -10.17 -17.35 -31.96
C ASP A 587 -9.76 -18.81 -31.65
N PHE A 588 -10.56 -19.81 -32.06
CA PHE A 588 -10.32 -21.18 -31.71
C PHE A 588 -9.03 -21.75 -32.30
N GLY A 589 -8.18 -22.31 -31.40
CA GLY A 589 -6.90 -22.93 -31.74
C GLY A 589 -5.68 -22.09 -31.39
N THR A 590 -5.84 -20.84 -30.99
CA THR A 590 -4.73 -19.96 -30.59
C THR A 590 -4.32 -20.16 -29.12
N GLY A 591 -5.15 -20.87 -28.32
CA GLY A 591 -4.96 -21.11 -26.90
C GLY A 591 -4.68 -22.59 -26.55
N TYR A 592 -4.69 -22.90 -25.26
CA TYR A 592 -4.61 -24.28 -24.74
C TYR A 592 -6.00 -24.92 -24.74
N SER A 593 -6.52 -25.27 -25.91
CA SER A 593 -7.86 -25.85 -26.05
C SER A 593 -7.98 -27.17 -25.30
N SER A 594 -8.70 -27.16 -24.18
CA SER A 594 -9.19 -28.39 -23.61
C SER A 594 -10.53 -28.72 -24.24
N LEU A 595 -10.60 -29.74 -25.09
CA LEU A 595 -11.82 -30.28 -25.71
C LEU A 595 -12.95 -30.55 -24.70
N SER A 596 -12.61 -30.67 -23.40
CA SER A 596 -13.58 -30.83 -22.31
C SER A 596 -14.48 -29.61 -22.16
N TYR A 597 -14.00 -28.41 -22.48
CA TYR A 597 -14.79 -27.18 -22.39
C TYR A 597 -15.83 -27.05 -23.50
N LEU A 598 -15.51 -27.44 -24.75
CA LEU A 598 -16.48 -27.44 -25.84
C LEU A 598 -17.72 -28.29 -25.52
N ARG A 599 -17.57 -29.35 -24.71
CA ARG A 599 -18.68 -30.19 -24.28
C ARG A 599 -19.42 -29.62 -23.07
N LYS A 600 -18.73 -28.83 -22.23
CA LYS A 600 -19.30 -28.27 -21.00
C LYS A 600 -20.14 -27.02 -21.30
N PHE A 601 -19.68 -26.19 -22.20
CA PHE A 601 -20.37 -24.95 -22.60
C PHE A 601 -21.24 -25.24 -23.83
N ASN A 602 -22.51 -24.90 -23.73
CA ASN A 602 -23.47 -25.07 -24.82
C ASN A 602 -23.24 -23.96 -25.88
N ILE A 603 -22.29 -24.12 -26.78
CA ILE A 603 -22.03 -23.21 -27.92
C ILE A 603 -22.78 -23.66 -29.17
N ASP A 604 -22.99 -22.77 -30.12
CA ASP A 604 -23.69 -23.03 -31.38
C ASP A 604 -22.74 -22.93 -32.59
N PHE A 605 -21.74 -22.04 -32.50
CA PHE A 605 -20.75 -21.79 -33.54
C PHE A 605 -19.33 -21.89 -33.02
N LEU A 606 -18.43 -22.34 -33.89
CA LEU A 606 -17.00 -22.32 -33.67
C LEU A 606 -16.35 -21.52 -34.80
N LYS A 607 -15.57 -20.46 -34.46
CA LYS A 607 -14.83 -19.65 -35.43
C LYS A 607 -13.39 -20.11 -35.47
N ILE A 608 -12.90 -20.50 -36.66
CA ILE A 608 -11.50 -20.87 -36.90
C ILE A 608 -10.72 -19.58 -37.12
N ASP A 609 -9.72 -19.34 -36.27
CA ASP A 609 -8.89 -18.14 -36.34
C ASP A 609 -8.16 -18.00 -37.67
N GLN A 610 -7.99 -16.77 -38.12
CA GLN A 610 -7.34 -16.39 -39.36
C GLN A 610 -5.92 -16.96 -39.51
N SER A 611 -5.19 -17.21 -38.40
CA SER A 611 -3.81 -17.75 -38.44
C SER A 611 -3.75 -19.13 -39.07
N PHE A 612 -4.80 -19.94 -38.97
CA PHE A 612 -4.91 -21.26 -39.62
C PHE A 612 -5.34 -21.15 -41.06
N VAL A 613 -6.05 -20.10 -41.44
CA VAL A 613 -6.57 -19.86 -42.77
C VAL A 613 -5.52 -19.17 -43.66
N ALA A 614 -4.68 -18.30 -43.09
CA ALA A 614 -3.73 -17.47 -43.83
C ALA A 614 -2.74 -18.29 -44.71
N ASN A 615 -2.29 -19.46 -44.25
CA ASN A 615 -1.29 -20.27 -44.95
C ASN A 615 -1.86 -21.60 -45.52
N LEU A 616 -3.17 -21.64 -45.78
CA LEU A 616 -3.82 -22.81 -46.35
C LEU A 616 -3.20 -23.19 -47.69
N THR A 617 -2.77 -24.41 -47.81
CA THR A 617 -2.28 -25.04 -49.07
C THR A 617 -2.87 -26.44 -49.19
N PRO A 618 -3.10 -26.93 -50.43
CA PRO A 618 -3.47 -28.33 -50.64
C PRO A 618 -2.47 -29.28 -49.94
N ASP A 619 -3.00 -30.23 -49.18
CA ASP A 619 -2.21 -31.21 -48.41
C ASP A 619 -1.30 -30.58 -47.32
N GLY A 620 -1.49 -29.31 -47.00
CA GLY A 620 -0.74 -28.59 -45.95
C GLY A 620 -1.18 -28.93 -44.53
N PRO A 621 -0.31 -28.72 -43.54
CA PRO A 621 -0.66 -29.00 -42.14
C PRO A 621 -1.82 -28.17 -41.62
N ASP A 622 -1.95 -26.91 -42.07
CA ASP A 622 -3.01 -26.01 -41.64
C ASP A 622 -4.38 -26.44 -42.17
N LEU A 623 -4.42 -26.99 -43.42
CA LEU A 623 -5.63 -27.61 -43.98
C LEU A 623 -6.05 -28.82 -43.17
N ALA A 624 -5.13 -29.72 -42.83
CA ALA A 624 -5.44 -30.87 -42.00
C ALA A 624 -5.96 -30.51 -40.62
N LEU A 625 -5.47 -29.40 -40.03
CA LEU A 625 -5.97 -28.86 -38.79
C LEU A 625 -7.39 -28.31 -38.95
N CYS A 626 -7.65 -27.50 -39.97
CA CYS A 626 -8.99 -27.01 -40.29
C CYS A 626 -10.00 -28.14 -40.50
N GLU A 627 -9.65 -29.16 -41.28
CA GLU A 627 -10.48 -30.36 -41.51
C GLU A 627 -10.81 -31.07 -40.18
N ALA A 628 -9.81 -31.25 -39.29
CA ALA A 628 -9.98 -31.88 -38.01
C ALA A 628 -10.94 -31.05 -37.12
N VAL A 629 -10.79 -29.73 -37.11
CA VAL A 629 -11.63 -28.81 -36.33
C VAL A 629 -13.09 -28.85 -36.86
N ILE A 630 -13.27 -28.78 -38.18
CA ILE A 630 -14.58 -28.85 -38.83
C ILE A 630 -15.28 -30.16 -38.47
N LEU A 631 -14.59 -31.27 -38.63
CA LEU A 631 -15.13 -32.59 -38.32
C LEU A 631 -15.52 -32.70 -36.83
N LEU A 632 -14.66 -32.23 -35.93
CA LEU A 632 -14.92 -32.21 -34.49
C LEU A 632 -16.17 -31.39 -34.17
N ALA A 633 -16.23 -30.17 -34.69
CA ALA A 633 -17.36 -29.26 -34.47
C ALA A 633 -18.69 -29.89 -34.92
N HIS A 634 -18.73 -30.45 -36.12
CA HIS A 634 -19.90 -31.16 -36.66
C HIS A 634 -20.31 -32.35 -35.81
N LYS A 635 -19.36 -33.16 -35.30
CA LYS A 635 -19.65 -34.28 -34.39
C LYS A 635 -20.24 -33.80 -33.05
N LEU A 636 -19.97 -32.59 -32.63
CA LEU A 636 -20.54 -31.96 -31.45
C LEU A 636 -21.85 -31.21 -31.76
N GLY A 637 -22.29 -31.17 -33.03
CA GLY A 637 -23.50 -30.47 -33.45
C GLY A 637 -23.33 -28.95 -33.60
N LEU A 638 -22.05 -28.49 -33.70
CA LEU A 638 -21.70 -27.07 -33.88
C LEU A 638 -21.56 -26.77 -35.37
N ARG A 639 -21.78 -25.52 -35.76
CA ARG A 639 -21.47 -25.00 -37.09
C ARG A 639 -20.14 -24.24 -37.05
N VAL A 640 -19.46 -24.19 -38.17
CA VAL A 640 -18.11 -23.63 -38.26
C VAL A 640 -18.11 -22.38 -39.15
N VAL A 641 -17.44 -21.35 -38.67
CA VAL A 641 -17.10 -20.13 -39.42
C VAL A 641 -15.59 -20.07 -39.59
N ALA A 642 -15.10 -20.01 -40.82
CA ALA A 642 -13.68 -19.79 -41.09
C ALA A 642 -13.40 -18.30 -41.31
N GLU A 643 -12.41 -17.76 -40.57
CA GLU A 643 -12.04 -16.36 -40.62
C GLU A 643 -10.81 -16.09 -41.52
N GLY A 644 -10.68 -14.86 -41.98
CA GLY A 644 -9.51 -14.42 -42.74
C GLY A 644 -9.41 -15.03 -44.12
N ILE A 645 -10.53 -15.38 -44.75
CA ILE A 645 -10.52 -15.85 -46.15
C ILE A 645 -10.21 -14.66 -47.06
N GLU A 646 -9.03 -14.70 -47.69
CA GLU A 646 -8.56 -13.61 -48.59
C GLU A 646 -8.42 -14.05 -50.04
N SER A 647 -8.32 -15.36 -50.30
CA SER A 647 -8.13 -15.89 -51.63
C SER A 647 -9.21 -16.92 -52.03
N ARG A 648 -9.42 -17.03 -53.34
CA ARG A 648 -10.31 -18.03 -53.92
C ARG A 648 -9.89 -19.47 -53.57
N GLU A 649 -8.59 -19.73 -53.52
CA GLU A 649 -8.02 -21.05 -53.19
C GLU A 649 -8.37 -21.44 -51.75
N GLN A 650 -8.23 -20.52 -50.75
CA GLN A 650 -8.66 -20.74 -49.39
C GLN A 650 -10.16 -21.05 -49.30
N TYR A 651 -10.99 -20.31 -50.00
CA TYR A 651 -12.42 -20.56 -50.08
C TYR A 651 -12.72 -21.98 -50.59
N GLU A 652 -12.11 -22.40 -51.71
CA GLU A 652 -12.35 -23.72 -52.33
C GLU A 652 -11.92 -24.83 -51.41
N LEU A 653 -10.78 -24.72 -50.74
CA LEU A 653 -10.28 -25.69 -49.77
C LEU A 653 -11.21 -25.84 -48.55
N LEU A 654 -11.64 -24.75 -47.96
CA LEU A 654 -12.53 -24.77 -46.80
C LEU A 654 -13.94 -25.27 -47.15
N ALA A 655 -14.46 -24.88 -48.31
CA ALA A 655 -15.73 -25.40 -48.81
C ALA A 655 -15.68 -26.90 -49.08
N ALA A 656 -14.55 -27.42 -49.63
CA ALA A 656 -14.33 -28.86 -49.83
C ALA A 656 -14.19 -29.60 -48.51
N ALA A 657 -13.57 -28.99 -47.46
CA ALA A 657 -13.49 -29.53 -46.12
C ALA A 657 -14.85 -29.55 -45.38
N GLY A 658 -15.91 -28.93 -45.98
CA GLY A 658 -17.23 -28.93 -45.44
C GLY A 658 -17.49 -27.81 -44.41
N CYS A 659 -16.70 -26.74 -44.41
CA CYS A 659 -16.95 -25.56 -43.58
C CYS A 659 -18.28 -24.90 -43.92
N ASP A 660 -19.08 -24.52 -42.92
CA ASP A 660 -20.43 -24.01 -43.11
C ASP A 660 -20.42 -22.53 -43.59
N TYR A 661 -19.61 -21.69 -42.95
CA TYR A 661 -19.57 -20.26 -43.22
C TYR A 661 -18.13 -19.77 -43.38
N GLY A 662 -18.00 -18.65 -44.07
CA GLY A 662 -16.72 -17.96 -44.23
C GLY A 662 -16.84 -16.46 -44.06
N GLN A 663 -15.77 -15.88 -43.55
CA GLN A 663 -15.59 -14.45 -43.36
C GLN A 663 -14.17 -14.06 -43.78
N GLY A 664 -14.05 -12.90 -44.44
CA GLY A 664 -12.72 -12.41 -44.83
C GLY A 664 -12.78 -11.39 -45.96
N TYR A 665 -11.60 -10.88 -46.29
CA TYR A 665 -11.47 -9.80 -47.28
C TYR A 665 -11.78 -10.24 -48.72
N LEU A 666 -11.83 -11.54 -48.96
CA LEU A 666 -12.33 -12.07 -50.22
C LEU A 666 -13.78 -11.64 -50.51
N PHE A 667 -14.61 -11.58 -49.46
CA PHE A 667 -16.02 -11.21 -49.59
C PHE A 667 -16.22 -9.72 -49.44
N ALA A 668 -15.79 -9.15 -48.32
CA ALA A 668 -15.72 -7.71 -48.06
C ALA A 668 -14.87 -7.41 -46.84
N ARG A 669 -14.29 -6.23 -46.79
CA ARG A 669 -13.76 -5.64 -45.56
C ARG A 669 -14.91 -5.25 -44.63
N PRO A 670 -14.65 -5.02 -43.31
CA PRO A 670 -15.66 -4.35 -42.48
C PRO A 670 -16.15 -3.05 -43.11
N LEU A 671 -17.46 -2.90 -43.19
CA LEU A 671 -18.13 -1.79 -43.90
C LEU A 671 -19.04 -1.02 -42.94
N ALA A 672 -19.12 0.28 -43.09
CA ALA A 672 -20.18 1.07 -42.47
C ALA A 672 -21.57 0.60 -42.95
N PRO A 673 -22.65 0.79 -42.18
CA PRO A 673 -24.00 0.34 -42.58
C PRO A 673 -24.39 0.74 -43.99
N ILE A 674 -24.13 1.98 -44.37
CA ILE A 674 -24.47 2.54 -45.72
C ILE A 674 -23.74 1.81 -46.87
N ASP A 675 -22.52 1.34 -46.61
CA ASP A 675 -21.70 0.63 -47.60
C ASP A 675 -22.00 -0.87 -47.60
N PHE A 676 -22.59 -1.40 -46.52
CA PHE A 676 -23.02 -2.79 -46.38
C PHE A 676 -24.37 -3.06 -47.06
N GLU A 677 -25.26 -2.06 -47.10
CA GLU A 677 -26.61 -2.18 -47.63
C GLU A 677 -26.67 -2.58 -49.12
N PRO A 678 -25.79 -2.11 -50.04
CA PRO A 678 -25.76 -2.59 -51.41
C PRO A 678 -25.56 -4.09 -51.55
N LEU A 679 -24.79 -4.73 -50.61
CA LEU A 679 -24.59 -6.16 -50.63
C LEU A 679 -25.88 -6.91 -50.26
N LEU A 680 -26.72 -6.33 -49.41
CA LEU A 680 -28.01 -6.89 -49.03
C LEU A 680 -29.06 -6.72 -50.12
N ALA A 681 -29.14 -5.52 -50.72
CA ALA A 681 -30.16 -5.18 -51.69
C ALA A 681 -30.11 -6.07 -52.94
N ASN A 682 -28.91 -6.45 -53.35
CA ASN A 682 -28.71 -7.21 -54.58
C ASN A 682 -28.88 -8.73 -54.39
N GLY A 683 -29.07 -9.22 -53.14
CA GLY A 683 -29.07 -10.66 -52.85
C GLY A 683 -27.80 -11.36 -53.39
N THR A 684 -26.67 -10.66 -53.27
CA THR A 684 -25.40 -10.95 -53.96
C THR A 684 -24.88 -12.32 -53.57
N ASP A 685 -24.66 -13.16 -54.56
CA ASP A 685 -23.89 -14.41 -54.41
C ASP A 685 -22.40 -14.06 -54.40
N LEU A 686 -21.78 -14.10 -53.23
CA LEU A 686 -20.38 -13.72 -53.02
C LEU A 686 -19.38 -14.87 -53.30
N ARG A 687 -19.84 -15.94 -53.96
CA ARG A 687 -18.91 -17.02 -54.37
C ARG A 687 -17.89 -16.50 -55.39
N PRO A 688 -16.61 -16.87 -55.24
CA PRO A 688 -15.58 -16.47 -56.19
C PRO A 688 -15.90 -16.93 -57.60
N GLY A 689 -15.98 -16.04 -58.54
CA GLY A 689 -16.23 -16.31 -59.96
C GLY A 689 -17.66 -16.11 -60.46
N VAL A 690 -18.61 -15.74 -59.61
CA VAL A 690 -20.00 -15.41 -60.03
C VAL A 690 -20.15 -13.92 -60.36
N HIS A 691 -19.38 -13.03 -59.68
CA HIS A 691 -19.29 -11.61 -60.05
C HIS A 691 -17.82 -11.15 -60.02
N SER A 692 -17.33 -10.70 -61.18
CA SER A 692 -16.10 -9.93 -61.30
C SER A 692 -16.48 -8.45 -61.29
N ALA A 693 -16.50 -7.83 -60.10
CA ALA A 693 -16.40 -6.38 -59.97
C ALA A 693 -16.76 -5.91 -58.55
N PHE A 694 -15.70 -5.82 -57.71
CA PHE A 694 -15.64 -4.74 -56.72
C PHE A 694 -14.17 -4.43 -56.47
#